data_c82ccc8f49516d98df07975ac5c93038
#
_entry.id   c82ccc8f49516d98df07975ac5c93038
#
_cell.length_a   1.000
_cell.length_b   1.000
_cell.length_c   1.000
_cell.angle_alpha   90.00
_cell.angle_beta   90.00
_cell.angle_gamma   90.00
#
_symmetry.space_group_name_H-M   'P 1'
#
loop_
_entity.id
_entity.type
_entity.pdbx_description
1 polymer ?
#
loop_
_entity_poly.entity_id
_entity_poly.type
_entity_poly.pdbx_seq_one_letter_code
_entity_poly.pdbx_strand_id
1 'polypeptide(L)'
;MVLRWHDLGLDRFRVVAGGRAADYVAGEAVAPSASESDERSLDVVYPSEGEALAAAGAIDLRLLARVLLPTLRDHHPETVCAHYGICHVSSHEVEALRKLLAALLDEAMSLDREVLGLLARLVPPPLGDLLGRILLQPQTEPPEPVDEAASAAVSEEDVALDAALGPAGPIASAFPSFEVRHGQLDMADAVNRAFRNGGALLVEAGPGTGKTFAYLIPAILHLRRDRSARLVVSTRTKQLQEQLYHKDLPFLISHLAPELTAALLKGRENYLCLRRWEGLIGELAGSLDHERLAQMAPLCRWLADTETGDIEENTAFLAAPDADRLWRLLCDAPNHCTGAFCPHEEECFTVQARRRARKADLAVVNHSLLLGDLVVDGVVLGKYSHLIVDEAHGLEAAARVAFTRSLSERIVGRFAEELMSSSRRRHGWLERLTIPRDDADVERASDLVAAVRRRAGALLQEMDNKLPDERRGSFVSIVDVDGQPGETVIGLEELERALDTLGARLEDPEVTKELEGHVRATQSLREVVEVLSEPPDDNTVHWFERPNGGMALHATPLDVSRFFERLLYPRIEGLVLTSATLSVAGEFDFLRRSLGLTDDVFDVESCVVESPFAYEDRMRVVVPTYLPAVDGSTEAVADALASLVSKLAVRLDRKGLVLFTSYRLLHAVHERIEPGIATLAQGVDGPRSKLIERFRDHHGAGLLLGTESFWEGVDLPGAELEFLVVTRLPFPVPTDPILAALGARVAAEGRDAFFDLSLPLAVLKLRQGVGRLIRTQEDHGVVVLTDQRVVRRSYGRRFVDSLPVPVVTMSGEEELVGDAERFFGRA
;
A
#
# COMPACT_ATOMS: atom_id res chain seq x y z
N MET A 1 24.21 2.62 -35.04
CA MET A 1 25.62 2.11 -35.00
C MET A 1 25.52 0.60 -34.84
N VAL A 2 26.13 -0.21 -35.72
CA VAL A 2 26.05 -1.67 -35.59
C VAL A 2 26.96 -2.05 -34.44
N LEU A 3 26.38 -2.60 -33.35
CA LEU A 3 27.11 -3.19 -32.21
C LEU A 3 28.17 -4.16 -32.76
N ARG A 4 29.42 -3.93 -32.43
CA ARG A 4 30.47 -4.88 -32.76
C ARG A 4 30.57 -5.90 -31.60
N TRP A 5 29.94 -7.03 -31.77
CA TRP A 5 29.92 -8.12 -30.78
C TRP A 5 31.35 -8.52 -30.35
N HIS A 6 32.32 -8.41 -31.27
CA HIS A 6 33.74 -8.63 -30.99
C HIS A 6 34.26 -7.72 -29.86
N ASP A 7 33.95 -6.42 -29.92
CA ASP A 7 34.47 -5.43 -28.97
C ASP A 7 33.92 -5.66 -27.57
N LEU A 8 32.77 -6.33 -27.45
CA LEU A 8 32.13 -6.74 -26.19
C LEU A 8 32.56 -8.13 -25.71
N GLY A 9 33.41 -8.86 -26.48
CA GLY A 9 33.79 -10.24 -26.18
C GLY A 9 32.68 -11.26 -26.40
N LEU A 10 31.70 -10.89 -27.25
CA LEU A 10 30.55 -11.72 -27.63
C LEU A 10 30.71 -12.25 -29.06
N ASP A 11 31.97 -12.54 -29.46
CA ASP A 11 32.25 -13.15 -30.78
C ASP A 11 31.52 -14.46 -30.96
N ARG A 12 31.46 -15.24 -29.90
CA ARG A 12 30.68 -16.48 -29.82
C ARG A 12 29.90 -16.49 -28.52
N PHE A 13 28.62 -16.71 -28.58
CA PHE A 13 27.76 -16.88 -27.42
C PHE A 13 26.64 -17.88 -27.71
N ARG A 14 26.13 -18.49 -26.67
CA ARG A 14 25.05 -19.46 -26.72
C ARG A 14 23.84 -18.92 -26.01
N VAL A 15 22.69 -18.90 -26.69
CA VAL A 15 21.40 -18.55 -26.07
C VAL A 15 20.71 -19.86 -25.68
N VAL A 16 20.32 -19.96 -24.41
CA VAL A 16 19.63 -21.14 -23.85
C VAL A 16 18.27 -20.71 -23.32
N ALA A 17 17.19 -21.36 -23.78
CA ALA A 17 15.83 -21.13 -23.33
C ALA A 17 14.99 -22.41 -23.45
N GLY A 18 14.20 -22.75 -22.44
CA GLY A 18 13.26 -23.87 -22.49
C GLY A 18 13.85 -25.23 -22.91
N GLY A 19 15.11 -25.52 -22.55
CA GLY A 19 15.84 -26.72 -22.99
C GLY A 19 16.34 -26.72 -24.42
N ARG A 20 16.21 -25.59 -25.13
CA ARG A 20 16.77 -25.35 -26.47
C ARG A 20 17.99 -24.46 -26.36
N ALA A 21 18.96 -24.67 -27.24
CA ALA A 21 20.15 -23.83 -27.34
C ALA A 21 20.48 -23.55 -28.80
N ALA A 22 21.01 -22.34 -29.07
CA ALA A 22 21.58 -21.97 -30.37
C ALA A 22 22.89 -21.22 -30.16
N ASP A 23 23.88 -21.56 -30.93
CA ASP A 23 25.19 -20.90 -30.95
C ASP A 23 25.19 -19.76 -31.98
N TYR A 24 25.83 -18.65 -31.64
CA TYR A 24 25.93 -17.45 -32.45
C TYR A 24 27.41 -17.05 -32.60
N VAL A 25 27.77 -16.61 -33.81
CA VAL A 25 29.07 -16.02 -34.12
C VAL A 25 28.83 -14.63 -34.67
N ALA A 26 29.43 -13.61 -34.06
CA ALA A 26 29.20 -12.21 -34.45
C ALA A 26 27.72 -11.82 -34.58
N GLY A 27 26.83 -12.46 -33.79
CA GLY A 27 25.37 -12.20 -33.77
C GLY A 27 24.56 -12.98 -34.83
N GLU A 28 25.16 -13.80 -35.67
CA GLU A 28 24.47 -14.67 -36.62
C GLU A 28 24.41 -16.13 -36.13
N ALA A 29 23.28 -16.79 -36.34
CA ALA A 29 23.09 -18.20 -35.94
C ALA A 29 24.03 -19.14 -36.70
N VAL A 30 24.69 -20.05 -36.00
CA VAL A 30 25.59 -21.06 -36.55
C VAL A 30 25.07 -22.44 -36.21
N ALA A 31 25.23 -23.41 -37.12
CA ALA A 31 24.87 -24.80 -36.87
C ALA A 31 25.67 -25.34 -35.64
N PRO A 32 25.05 -26.09 -34.71
CA PRO A 32 25.72 -26.62 -33.52
C PRO A 32 26.84 -27.56 -33.96
N SER A 33 28.12 -27.19 -33.71
CA SER A 33 29.27 -28.05 -33.94
C SER A 33 29.42 -29.01 -32.77
N ALA A 34 29.42 -30.29 -33.04
CA ALA A 34 29.51 -31.38 -32.01
C ALA A 34 30.92 -31.57 -31.45
N SER A 35 31.77 -30.57 -31.41
CA SER A 35 33.11 -30.73 -30.85
C SER A 35 33.70 -29.43 -30.33
N GLU A 36 34.25 -29.58 -29.12
CA GLU A 36 35.07 -28.63 -28.36
C GLU A 36 34.34 -27.63 -27.51
N SER A 37 34.44 -27.85 -26.18
CA SER A 37 34.29 -26.86 -25.14
C SER A 37 35.36 -25.76 -25.32
N ASP A 38 35.06 -24.80 -26.19
CA ASP A 38 35.90 -23.63 -26.36
C ASP A 38 35.68 -22.70 -25.15
N GLU A 39 36.70 -22.46 -24.35
CA GLU A 39 36.73 -21.66 -23.11
C GLU A 39 36.26 -20.21 -23.26
N ARG A 40 35.72 -19.83 -24.43
CA ARG A 40 35.35 -18.45 -24.79
C ARG A 40 33.87 -18.24 -25.17
N SER A 41 33.01 -19.25 -25.06
CA SER A 41 31.57 -19.04 -25.31
C SER A 41 30.87 -18.62 -24.01
N LEU A 42 30.27 -17.46 -24.00
CA LEU A 42 29.39 -16.98 -22.92
C LEU A 42 27.99 -17.53 -23.12
N ASP A 43 27.46 -18.20 -22.12
CA ASP A 43 26.05 -18.59 -22.12
C ASP A 43 25.17 -17.37 -21.77
N VAL A 44 24.09 -17.20 -22.50
CA VAL A 44 23.07 -16.16 -22.28
C VAL A 44 21.76 -16.83 -21.95
N VAL A 45 21.22 -16.57 -20.78
CA VAL A 45 20.02 -17.23 -20.27
C VAL A 45 18.97 -16.21 -19.80
N TYR A 46 17.71 -16.61 -19.80
CA TYR A 46 16.63 -15.91 -19.15
C TYR A 46 16.01 -16.87 -18.12
N PRO A 47 16.43 -16.80 -16.83
CA PRO A 47 16.00 -17.77 -15.83
C PRO A 47 14.51 -17.59 -15.47
N SER A 48 13.80 -18.70 -15.26
CA SER A 48 12.45 -18.74 -14.71
C SER A 48 12.47 -18.41 -13.21
N GLU A 49 11.32 -18.00 -12.66
CA GLU A 49 11.21 -17.76 -11.22
C GLU A 49 11.39 -19.05 -10.43
N GLY A 50 12.38 -19.09 -9.54
CA GLY A 50 12.69 -20.26 -8.69
C GLY A 50 13.81 -21.17 -9.20
N GLU A 51 14.34 -21.00 -10.40
CA GLU A 51 15.56 -21.66 -10.81
C GLU A 51 16.77 -20.98 -10.18
N ALA A 52 17.50 -21.74 -9.36
CA ALA A 52 18.77 -21.29 -8.83
C ALA A 52 19.70 -21.00 -9.99
N LEU A 53 20.14 -19.75 -10.04
CA LEU A 53 21.11 -19.12 -10.93
C LEU A 53 21.84 -20.06 -11.86
N ALA A 54 21.74 -19.71 -13.13
CA ALA A 54 22.57 -20.18 -14.22
C ALA A 54 23.98 -20.56 -13.78
N ALA A 55 24.52 -21.59 -14.41
CA ALA A 55 25.89 -22.03 -14.21
C ALA A 55 26.85 -20.83 -14.12
N ALA A 56 27.75 -20.85 -13.14
CA ALA A 56 28.70 -19.78 -12.90
C ALA A 56 29.38 -19.37 -14.23
N GLY A 57 29.08 -18.15 -14.71
CA GLY A 57 29.64 -17.63 -15.96
C GLY A 57 28.63 -17.28 -17.08
N ALA A 58 27.33 -17.45 -16.87
CA ALA A 58 26.31 -17.03 -17.84
C ALA A 58 25.84 -15.60 -17.66
N ILE A 59 25.43 -14.92 -18.74
CA ILE A 59 24.76 -13.60 -18.69
C ILE A 59 23.28 -13.82 -18.39
N ASP A 60 22.82 -13.31 -17.28
CA ASP A 60 21.42 -13.29 -16.87
C ASP A 60 20.70 -12.08 -17.49
N LEU A 61 19.87 -12.35 -18.54
CA LEU A 61 19.10 -11.30 -19.21
C LEU A 61 17.99 -10.71 -18.35
N ARG A 62 17.45 -11.47 -17.39
CA ARG A 62 16.44 -10.95 -16.46
C ARG A 62 17.07 -9.93 -15.51
N LEU A 63 18.28 -10.21 -15.00
CA LEU A 63 19.02 -9.28 -14.18
C LEU A 63 19.40 -8.03 -14.99
N LEU A 64 19.87 -8.20 -16.23
CA LEU A 64 20.18 -7.07 -17.12
C LEU A 64 18.93 -6.21 -17.38
N ALA A 65 17.79 -6.82 -17.68
CA ALA A 65 16.53 -6.09 -17.86
C ALA A 65 16.08 -5.36 -16.60
N ARG A 66 16.19 -5.97 -15.43
CA ARG A 66 15.89 -5.31 -14.13
C ARG A 66 16.78 -4.10 -13.86
N VAL A 67 18.03 -4.16 -14.28
CA VAL A 67 18.98 -3.06 -14.09
C VAL A 67 18.71 -1.92 -15.07
N LEU A 68 18.44 -2.22 -16.34
CA LEU A 68 18.28 -1.21 -17.40
C LEU A 68 16.86 -0.65 -17.50
N LEU A 69 15.84 -1.44 -17.13
CA LEU A 69 14.42 -1.08 -17.20
C LEU A 69 13.75 -1.18 -15.82
N PRO A 70 14.22 -0.45 -14.80
CA PRO A 70 13.80 -0.63 -13.42
C PRO A 70 12.33 -0.29 -13.17
N THR A 71 11.71 0.48 -14.05
CA THR A 71 10.31 0.95 -13.95
C THR A 71 9.32 0.07 -14.71
N LEU A 72 9.80 -0.95 -15.44
CA LEU A 72 8.90 -1.84 -16.18
C LEU A 72 8.00 -2.61 -15.21
N ARG A 73 6.71 -2.76 -15.54
CA ARG A 73 5.68 -3.35 -14.68
C ARG A 73 6.08 -4.72 -14.12
N ASP A 74 6.67 -5.55 -14.96
CA ASP A 74 7.28 -6.82 -14.58
C ASP A 74 8.44 -7.14 -15.53
N HIS A 75 9.24 -8.13 -15.19
CA HIS A 75 10.41 -8.53 -15.96
C HIS A 75 10.27 -9.97 -16.47
N HIS A 76 9.05 -10.36 -16.88
CA HIS A 76 8.83 -11.57 -17.66
C HIS A 76 9.35 -11.38 -19.09
N PRO A 77 9.84 -12.46 -19.75
CA PRO A 77 10.40 -12.35 -21.11
C PRO A 77 9.43 -11.72 -22.10
N GLU A 78 8.15 -12.03 -21.98
CA GLU A 78 7.08 -11.50 -22.85
C GLU A 78 6.93 -9.98 -22.69
N THR A 79 6.91 -9.49 -21.46
CA THR A 79 6.77 -8.05 -21.16
C THR A 79 7.99 -7.28 -21.62
N VAL A 80 9.21 -7.79 -21.35
CA VAL A 80 10.45 -7.13 -21.77
C VAL A 80 10.59 -7.16 -23.29
N CYS A 81 10.25 -8.26 -23.94
CA CYS A 81 10.23 -8.33 -25.40
C CYS A 81 9.20 -7.38 -26.02
N ALA A 82 8.00 -7.29 -25.46
CA ALA A 82 6.96 -6.37 -25.91
C ALA A 82 7.37 -4.90 -25.81
N HIS A 83 8.12 -4.53 -24.76
CA HIS A 83 8.67 -3.18 -24.61
C HIS A 83 9.52 -2.74 -25.82
N TYR A 84 10.29 -3.68 -26.39
CA TYR A 84 11.10 -3.42 -27.59
C TYR A 84 10.40 -3.81 -28.91
N GLY A 85 9.11 -4.13 -28.91
CA GLY A 85 8.38 -4.58 -30.10
C GLY A 85 8.85 -5.94 -30.64
N ILE A 86 9.48 -6.77 -29.81
CA ILE A 86 9.95 -8.11 -30.16
C ILE A 86 8.82 -9.11 -29.94
N CYS A 87 8.47 -9.86 -31.00
CA CYS A 87 7.46 -10.92 -30.89
C CYS A 87 8.04 -12.13 -30.14
N HIS A 88 7.51 -12.40 -28.94
CA HIS A 88 7.87 -13.56 -28.13
C HIS A 88 6.86 -14.69 -28.36
N VAL A 89 7.27 -15.69 -29.13
CA VAL A 89 6.47 -16.90 -29.40
C VAL A 89 7.31 -18.12 -29.02
N SER A 90 6.73 -19.07 -28.32
CA SER A 90 7.40 -20.27 -27.81
C SER A 90 8.18 -21.08 -28.87
N SER A 91 7.83 -20.98 -30.15
CA SER A 91 8.55 -21.62 -31.25
C SER A 91 9.83 -20.88 -31.67
N HIS A 92 9.97 -19.59 -31.31
CA HIS A 92 11.08 -18.73 -31.70
C HIS A 92 11.76 -18.07 -30.47
N GLU A 93 11.64 -18.65 -29.30
CA GLU A 93 12.09 -18.10 -28.01
C GLU A 93 13.58 -17.72 -28.01
N VAL A 94 14.44 -18.57 -28.55
CA VAL A 94 15.88 -18.35 -28.62
C VAL A 94 16.22 -17.11 -29.47
N GLU A 95 15.56 -16.95 -30.62
CA GLU A 95 15.76 -15.77 -31.50
C GLU A 95 15.18 -14.49 -30.85
N ALA A 96 14.07 -14.59 -30.12
CA ALA A 96 13.52 -13.48 -29.36
C ALA A 96 14.49 -13.00 -28.28
N LEU A 97 15.09 -13.92 -27.51
CA LEU A 97 16.11 -13.60 -26.49
C LEU A 97 17.39 -13.01 -27.09
N ARG A 98 17.81 -13.46 -28.29
CA ARG A 98 18.93 -12.83 -29.01
C ARG A 98 18.66 -11.38 -29.36
N LYS A 99 17.45 -11.09 -29.91
CA LYS A 99 17.03 -9.72 -30.22
C LYS A 99 16.92 -8.88 -28.96
N LEU A 100 16.41 -9.49 -27.87
CA LEU A 100 16.31 -8.85 -26.58
C LEU A 100 17.70 -8.48 -26.03
N LEU A 101 18.68 -9.39 -26.09
CA LEU A 101 20.05 -9.08 -25.69
C LEU A 101 20.59 -7.88 -26.49
N ALA A 102 20.40 -7.85 -27.82
CA ALA A 102 20.84 -6.71 -28.63
C ALA A 102 20.19 -5.40 -28.20
N ALA A 103 18.87 -5.39 -27.96
CA ALA A 103 18.14 -4.21 -27.51
C ALA A 103 18.61 -3.73 -26.12
N LEU A 104 18.82 -4.63 -25.17
CA LEU A 104 19.34 -4.29 -23.84
C LEU A 104 20.78 -3.78 -23.88
N LEU A 105 21.61 -4.27 -24.80
CA LEU A 105 22.97 -3.74 -25.00
C LEU A 105 22.94 -2.34 -25.62
N ASP A 106 22.04 -2.07 -26.56
CA ASP A 106 21.83 -0.73 -27.12
C ASP A 106 21.34 0.24 -26.04
N GLU A 107 20.43 -0.18 -25.16
CA GLU A 107 19.98 0.59 -23.99
C GLU A 107 21.17 0.92 -23.07
N ALA A 108 22.00 -0.10 -22.71
CA ALA A 108 23.17 0.12 -21.86
C ALA A 108 24.18 1.10 -22.49
N MET A 109 24.31 1.11 -23.82
CA MET A 109 25.19 2.04 -24.54
C MET A 109 24.68 3.48 -24.57
N SER A 110 23.38 3.70 -24.37
CA SER A 110 22.79 5.05 -24.29
C SER A 110 22.93 5.69 -22.91
N LEU A 111 23.34 4.92 -21.89
CA LEU A 111 23.48 5.41 -20.52
C LEU A 111 24.66 6.40 -20.36
N ASP A 112 24.51 7.33 -19.43
CA ASP A 112 25.59 8.15 -18.97
C ASP A 112 26.77 7.31 -18.45
N ARG A 113 28.01 7.79 -18.68
CA ARG A 113 29.22 7.03 -18.31
C ARG A 113 29.39 6.85 -16.81
N GLU A 114 28.92 7.79 -15.99
CA GLU A 114 29.00 7.68 -14.53
C GLU A 114 28.02 6.61 -14.05
N VAL A 115 26.80 6.63 -14.55
CA VAL A 115 25.76 5.63 -14.27
C VAL A 115 26.22 4.24 -14.71
N LEU A 116 26.69 4.10 -15.94
CA LEU A 116 27.21 2.84 -16.47
C LEU A 116 28.43 2.32 -15.69
N GLY A 117 29.35 3.21 -15.31
CA GLY A 117 30.50 2.87 -14.50
C GLY A 117 30.15 2.43 -13.09
N LEU A 118 29.09 3.00 -12.51
CA LEU A 118 28.55 2.57 -11.22
C LEU A 118 27.87 1.20 -11.34
N LEU A 119 27.02 0.99 -12.35
CA LEU A 119 26.37 -0.29 -12.61
C LEU A 119 27.38 -1.42 -12.83
N ALA A 120 28.44 -1.20 -13.61
CA ALA A 120 29.49 -2.20 -13.84
C ALA A 120 30.18 -2.65 -12.54
N ARG A 121 30.23 -1.80 -11.51
CA ARG A 121 30.77 -2.14 -10.18
C ARG A 121 29.78 -2.78 -9.24
N LEU A 122 28.47 -2.49 -9.39
CA LEU A 122 27.41 -3.00 -8.50
C LEU A 122 26.95 -4.40 -8.89
N VAL A 123 27.01 -4.75 -10.17
CA VAL A 123 26.52 -6.02 -10.70
C VAL A 123 27.64 -7.05 -10.72
N PRO A 124 27.39 -8.32 -10.32
CA PRO A 124 28.42 -9.35 -10.30
C PRO A 124 28.85 -9.77 -11.73
N PRO A 125 30.09 -10.30 -11.88
CA PRO A 125 30.50 -10.94 -13.10
C PRO A 125 29.57 -12.13 -13.47
N PRO A 126 29.36 -12.45 -14.76
CA PRO A 126 29.96 -11.81 -15.93
C PRO A 126 29.28 -10.53 -16.42
N LEU A 127 28.13 -10.18 -15.83
CA LEU A 127 27.34 -9.03 -16.29
C LEU A 127 28.06 -7.71 -16.00
N GLY A 128 28.68 -7.57 -14.82
CA GLY A 128 29.48 -6.38 -14.48
C GLY A 128 30.66 -6.18 -15.43
N ASP A 129 31.33 -7.27 -15.84
CA ASP A 129 32.42 -7.23 -16.82
C ASP A 129 31.92 -6.80 -18.22
N LEU A 130 30.73 -7.24 -18.61
CA LEU A 130 30.08 -6.83 -19.87
C LEU A 130 29.78 -5.33 -19.87
N LEU A 131 29.16 -4.81 -18.81
CA LEU A 131 28.89 -3.38 -18.67
C LEU A 131 30.17 -2.55 -18.64
N GLY A 132 31.24 -3.04 -18.00
CA GLY A 132 32.55 -2.43 -18.02
C GLY A 132 33.17 -2.34 -19.42
N ARG A 133 32.96 -3.33 -20.27
CA ARG A 133 33.39 -3.29 -21.69
C ARG A 133 32.55 -2.29 -22.51
N ILE A 134 31.26 -2.17 -22.26
CA ILE A 134 30.41 -1.15 -22.89
C ILE A 134 30.91 0.24 -22.52
N LEU A 135 31.31 0.47 -21.27
CA LEU A 135 31.85 1.74 -20.81
C LEU A 135 33.08 2.20 -21.62
N LEU A 136 33.85 1.28 -22.18
CA LEU A 136 35.03 1.58 -23.01
C LEU A 136 34.67 1.92 -24.47
N GLN A 137 33.42 1.70 -24.91
CA GLN A 137 32.97 2.01 -26.26
C GLN A 137 32.60 3.50 -26.40
N PRO A 138 32.66 4.09 -27.64
CA PRO A 138 32.14 5.42 -27.91
C PRO A 138 30.62 5.41 -27.75
N GLN A 139 30.05 6.32 -26.96
CA GLN A 139 28.62 6.43 -26.73
C GLN A 139 27.90 7.05 -27.93
N THR A 140 26.69 6.60 -28.20
CA THR A 140 25.72 7.27 -29.06
C THR A 140 24.99 8.36 -28.26
N GLU A 141 24.86 9.54 -28.85
CA GLU A 141 24.02 10.59 -28.27
C GLU A 141 22.57 10.07 -28.12
N PRO A 142 21.91 10.31 -26.97
CA PRO A 142 20.51 9.96 -26.81
C PRO A 142 19.65 10.70 -27.85
N PRO A 143 18.55 10.09 -28.33
CA PRO A 143 17.62 10.79 -29.23
C PRO A 143 17.02 12.00 -28.52
N GLU A 144 16.93 13.14 -29.22
CA GLU A 144 16.27 14.34 -28.70
C GLU A 144 14.83 14.01 -28.29
N PRO A 145 14.34 14.53 -27.14
CA PRO A 145 12.97 14.33 -26.71
C PRO A 145 12.00 14.89 -27.78
N VAL A 146 11.05 14.08 -28.20
CA VAL A 146 9.99 14.50 -29.12
C VAL A 146 9.03 15.36 -28.30
N ASP A 147 8.90 16.63 -28.68
CA ASP A 147 7.90 17.54 -28.12
C ASP A 147 6.49 16.95 -28.34
N GLU A 148 5.81 16.60 -27.26
CA GLU A 148 4.41 16.21 -27.30
C GLU A 148 3.55 17.41 -27.71
N ALA A 149 2.72 17.17 -28.70
CA ALA A 149 1.90 18.16 -29.38
C ALA A 149 0.97 18.96 -28.44
N ALA A 150 0.94 20.24 -28.67
CA ALA A 150 0.11 21.22 -28.00
C ALA A 150 -1.37 20.81 -27.86
N SER A 151 -1.88 20.85 -26.63
CA SER A 151 -3.28 20.75 -26.25
C SER A 151 -4.13 21.80 -27.02
N ALA A 152 -5.24 21.34 -27.58
CA ALA A 152 -6.24 22.21 -28.21
C ALA A 152 -6.83 23.17 -27.16
N ALA A 153 -6.88 24.45 -27.47
CA ALA A 153 -7.44 25.49 -26.62
C ALA A 153 -8.93 25.20 -26.33
N VAL A 154 -9.26 24.92 -25.09
CA VAL A 154 -10.65 24.87 -24.61
C VAL A 154 -11.16 26.32 -24.49
N SER A 155 -12.37 26.58 -25.02
CA SER A 155 -13.02 27.90 -24.98
C SER A 155 -13.21 28.39 -23.53
N GLU A 156 -13.05 29.66 -23.29
CA GLU A 156 -13.21 30.32 -21.98
C GLU A 156 -14.67 30.33 -21.43
N GLU A 157 -15.63 29.68 -22.11
CA GLU A 157 -16.99 29.58 -21.64
C GLU A 157 -17.12 28.68 -20.40
N ASP A 158 -17.85 29.16 -19.40
CA ASP A 158 -18.11 28.46 -18.13
C ASP A 158 -18.96 27.20 -18.42
N VAL A 159 -18.32 26.05 -18.42
CA VAL A 159 -18.98 24.76 -18.68
C VAL A 159 -19.88 24.42 -17.50
N ALA A 160 -21.20 24.36 -17.74
CA ALA A 160 -22.16 23.92 -16.74
C ALA A 160 -21.95 22.42 -16.41
N LEU A 161 -22.21 22.02 -15.18
CA LEU A 161 -22.03 20.63 -14.73
C LEU A 161 -22.80 19.63 -15.61
N ASP A 162 -24.05 19.96 -15.94
CA ASP A 162 -24.90 19.15 -16.84
C ASP A 162 -24.32 19.03 -18.26
N ALA A 163 -23.66 20.09 -18.73
CA ALA A 163 -22.99 20.07 -20.02
C ALA A 163 -21.70 19.24 -19.98
N ALA A 164 -20.98 19.24 -18.87
CA ALA A 164 -19.75 18.44 -18.71
C ALA A 164 -20.03 16.93 -18.70
N LEU A 165 -21.07 16.50 -17.99
CA LEU A 165 -21.50 15.09 -17.84
C LEU A 165 -22.56 14.65 -18.85
N GLY A 166 -23.05 15.58 -19.70
CA GLY A 166 -24.08 15.29 -20.69
C GLY A 166 -23.55 14.45 -21.88
N PRO A 167 -24.48 13.87 -22.69
CA PRO A 167 -24.11 13.00 -23.81
C PRO A 167 -23.37 13.72 -24.94
N ALA A 168 -23.42 15.04 -24.99
CA ALA A 168 -22.68 15.88 -25.95
C ALA A 168 -21.53 16.65 -25.27
N GLY A 169 -21.22 16.34 -24.03
CA GLY A 169 -20.18 17.00 -23.24
C GLY A 169 -18.76 16.60 -23.62
N PRO A 170 -17.77 17.35 -23.15
CA PRO A 170 -16.36 17.07 -23.42
C PRO A 170 -15.94 15.68 -22.97
N ILE A 171 -16.47 15.17 -21.86
CA ILE A 171 -16.16 13.83 -21.33
C ILE A 171 -16.74 12.74 -22.23
N ALA A 172 -18.02 12.87 -22.64
CA ALA A 172 -18.66 11.92 -23.55
C ALA A 172 -17.97 11.89 -24.93
N SER A 173 -17.52 13.05 -25.42
CA SER A 173 -16.81 13.15 -26.69
C SER A 173 -15.43 12.47 -26.66
N ALA A 174 -14.75 12.50 -25.51
CA ALA A 174 -13.42 11.91 -25.33
C ALA A 174 -13.45 10.41 -24.92
N PHE A 175 -14.61 9.91 -24.47
CA PHE A 175 -14.76 8.54 -23.98
C PHE A 175 -15.89 7.82 -24.75
N PRO A 176 -15.58 7.08 -25.85
CA PRO A 176 -16.59 6.50 -26.74
C PRO A 176 -17.60 5.56 -26.06
N SER A 177 -17.23 4.96 -24.92
CA SER A 177 -18.10 4.10 -24.12
C SER A 177 -18.76 4.81 -22.94
N PHE A 178 -18.81 6.16 -22.97
CA PHE A 178 -19.42 6.94 -21.91
C PHE A 178 -20.95 6.79 -21.90
N GLU A 179 -21.47 6.35 -20.76
CA GLU A 179 -22.91 6.27 -20.50
C GLU A 179 -23.29 7.28 -19.42
N VAL A 180 -24.29 8.08 -19.70
CA VAL A 180 -24.86 8.99 -18.70
C VAL A 180 -25.60 8.17 -17.64
N ARG A 181 -25.18 8.31 -16.40
CA ARG A 181 -25.77 7.62 -15.24
C ARG A 181 -26.43 8.65 -14.33
N HIS A 182 -27.74 8.52 -14.12
CA HIS A 182 -28.49 9.48 -13.31
C HIS A 182 -27.91 9.61 -11.89
N GLY A 183 -27.58 8.50 -11.22
CA GLY A 183 -26.95 8.55 -9.91
C GLY A 183 -25.61 9.29 -9.89
N GLN A 184 -24.84 9.24 -10.99
CA GLN A 184 -23.60 10.01 -11.11
C GLN A 184 -23.89 11.52 -11.18
N LEU A 185 -24.91 11.92 -11.89
CA LEU A 185 -25.37 13.31 -11.97
C LEU A 185 -25.86 13.80 -10.60
N ASP A 186 -26.72 13.01 -9.93
CA ASP A 186 -27.25 13.35 -8.60
C ASP A 186 -26.12 13.55 -7.58
N MET A 187 -25.11 12.68 -7.59
CA MET A 187 -23.93 12.82 -6.75
C MET A 187 -23.13 14.07 -7.11
N ALA A 188 -22.90 14.32 -8.40
CA ALA A 188 -22.13 15.46 -8.85
C ALA A 188 -22.81 16.78 -8.49
N ASP A 189 -24.13 16.85 -8.59
CA ASP A 189 -24.93 18.00 -8.15
C ASP A 189 -24.84 18.22 -6.64
N ALA A 190 -24.92 17.16 -5.84
CA ALA A 190 -24.78 17.26 -4.39
C ALA A 190 -23.38 17.77 -4.01
N VAL A 191 -22.32 17.27 -4.64
CA VAL A 191 -20.94 17.74 -4.43
C VAL A 191 -20.80 19.22 -4.83
N ASN A 192 -21.37 19.63 -5.97
CA ASN A 192 -21.35 21.02 -6.42
C ASN A 192 -22.05 21.95 -5.43
N ARG A 193 -23.21 21.51 -4.85
CA ARG A 193 -23.91 22.29 -3.80
C ARG A 193 -23.03 22.42 -2.54
N ALA A 194 -22.46 21.32 -2.04
CA ALA A 194 -21.60 21.33 -0.86
C ALA A 194 -20.40 22.29 -1.00
N PHE A 195 -19.79 22.35 -2.19
CA PHE A 195 -18.67 23.26 -2.44
C PHE A 195 -19.09 24.71 -2.62
N ARG A 196 -20.24 24.99 -3.24
CA ARG A 196 -20.70 26.36 -3.47
C ARG A 196 -21.30 27.03 -2.25
N ASN A 197 -21.98 26.26 -1.41
CA ASN A 197 -22.71 26.80 -0.25
C ASN A 197 -21.89 26.69 1.04
N GLY A 198 -20.79 25.92 1.02
CA GLY A 198 -20.14 25.43 2.22
C GLY A 198 -20.95 24.29 2.83
N GLY A 199 -20.32 23.50 3.71
CA GLY A 199 -20.98 22.39 4.41
C GLY A 199 -20.32 21.04 4.22
N ALA A 200 -20.95 20.00 4.76
CA ALA A 200 -20.47 18.62 4.66
C ALA A 200 -21.48 17.75 3.90
N LEU A 201 -20.99 16.97 2.97
CA LEU A 201 -21.79 16.01 2.20
C LEU A 201 -21.33 14.57 2.50
N LEU A 202 -22.24 13.71 2.89
CA LEU A 202 -22.03 12.28 3.07
C LEU A 202 -22.69 11.54 1.90
N VAL A 203 -21.89 10.85 1.09
CA VAL A 203 -22.40 10.12 -0.08
C VAL A 203 -22.04 8.65 0.01
N GLU A 204 -23.06 7.81 0.11
CA GLU A 204 -22.91 6.40 -0.19
C GLU A 204 -23.25 6.16 -1.66
N ALA A 205 -22.26 5.74 -2.44
CA ALA A 205 -22.43 5.44 -3.85
C ALA A 205 -21.85 4.05 -4.16
N GLY A 206 -22.71 3.14 -4.57
CA GLY A 206 -22.35 1.75 -4.85
C GLY A 206 -21.32 1.58 -5.98
N PRO A 207 -20.82 0.36 -6.20
CA PRO A 207 -19.94 0.07 -7.34
C PRO A 207 -20.63 0.42 -8.67
N GLY A 208 -19.84 0.82 -9.67
CA GLY A 208 -20.35 1.16 -11.00
C GLY A 208 -21.00 2.54 -11.15
N THR A 209 -21.20 3.30 -10.08
CA THR A 209 -21.79 4.65 -10.16
C THR A 209 -20.87 5.70 -10.80
N GLY A 210 -19.57 5.42 -10.91
CA GLY A 210 -18.59 6.40 -11.39
C GLY A 210 -18.25 7.47 -10.37
N LYS A 211 -18.18 7.09 -9.08
CA LYS A 211 -17.88 7.99 -7.94
C LYS A 211 -16.78 8.99 -8.20
N THR A 212 -15.64 8.52 -8.73
CA THR A 212 -14.45 9.35 -8.95
C THR A 212 -14.78 10.56 -9.83
N PHE A 213 -15.43 10.33 -10.94
CA PHE A 213 -15.84 11.42 -11.85
C PHE A 213 -16.95 12.28 -11.24
N ALA A 214 -17.88 11.67 -10.49
CA ALA A 214 -18.97 12.38 -9.83
C ALA A 214 -18.49 13.40 -8.78
N TYR A 215 -17.35 13.17 -8.10
CA TYR A 215 -16.80 14.16 -7.18
C TYR A 215 -15.69 15.02 -7.80
N LEU A 216 -14.90 14.52 -8.77
CA LEU A 216 -13.81 15.30 -9.37
C LEU A 216 -14.32 16.37 -10.33
N ILE A 217 -15.33 16.07 -11.15
CA ILE A 217 -15.83 17.04 -12.15
C ILE A 217 -16.33 18.32 -11.49
N PRO A 218 -17.28 18.27 -10.51
CA PRO A 218 -17.70 19.48 -9.82
C PRO A 218 -16.56 20.14 -9.03
N ALA A 219 -15.61 19.37 -8.50
CA ALA A 219 -14.44 19.90 -7.83
C ALA A 219 -13.54 20.71 -8.77
N ILE A 220 -13.24 20.19 -9.96
CA ILE A 220 -12.43 20.86 -11.00
C ILE A 220 -13.15 22.13 -11.46
N LEU A 221 -14.45 22.05 -11.72
CA LEU A 221 -15.25 23.20 -12.11
C LEU A 221 -15.32 24.28 -11.01
N HIS A 222 -15.35 23.88 -9.74
CA HIS A 222 -15.27 24.79 -8.60
C HIS A 222 -13.93 25.52 -8.56
N LEU A 223 -12.81 24.80 -8.64
CA LEU A 223 -11.45 25.38 -8.67
C LEU A 223 -11.20 26.28 -9.89
N ARG A 224 -11.85 25.99 -11.02
CA ARG A 224 -11.79 26.85 -12.20
C ARG A 224 -12.48 28.20 -11.97
N ARG A 225 -13.63 28.22 -11.25
CA ARG A 225 -14.38 29.40 -10.91
C ARG A 225 -13.75 30.22 -9.79
N ASP A 226 -13.26 29.52 -8.74
CA ASP A 226 -12.62 30.16 -7.60
C ASP A 226 -11.14 29.74 -7.53
N ARG A 227 -10.28 30.57 -8.11
CA ARG A 227 -8.83 30.35 -8.13
C ARG A 227 -8.15 30.56 -6.77
N SER A 228 -8.87 31.05 -5.77
CA SER A 228 -8.38 31.15 -4.39
C SER A 228 -8.62 29.88 -3.60
N ALA A 229 -9.57 29.05 -4.03
CA ALA A 229 -9.85 27.76 -3.43
C ALA A 229 -8.73 26.74 -3.72
N ARG A 230 -8.49 25.86 -2.77
CA ARG A 230 -7.55 24.76 -2.90
C ARG A 230 -8.17 23.50 -2.33
N LEU A 231 -8.06 22.40 -3.08
CA LEU A 231 -8.67 21.11 -2.77
C LEU A 231 -7.63 20.07 -2.36
N VAL A 232 -7.95 19.28 -1.34
CA VAL A 232 -7.25 18.03 -1.04
C VAL A 232 -8.19 16.86 -1.28
N VAL A 233 -7.72 15.84 -2.01
CA VAL A 233 -8.42 14.57 -2.15
C VAL A 233 -7.64 13.52 -1.37
N SER A 234 -8.27 12.94 -0.35
CA SER A 234 -7.70 11.90 0.47
C SER A 234 -8.30 10.55 0.13
N THR A 235 -7.46 9.55 -0.19
CA THR A 235 -7.89 8.18 -0.47
C THR A 235 -7.37 7.22 0.59
N ARG A 236 -7.89 6.00 0.62
CA ARG A 236 -7.48 5.02 1.64
C ARG A 236 -6.14 4.34 1.33
N THR A 237 -5.85 4.04 0.06
CA THR A 237 -4.70 3.23 -0.36
C THR A 237 -3.82 3.97 -1.36
N LYS A 238 -2.54 3.61 -1.41
CA LYS A 238 -1.59 4.12 -2.41
C LYS A 238 -2.04 3.79 -3.84
N GLN A 239 -2.56 2.59 -4.09
CA GLN A 239 -3.04 2.19 -5.41
C GLN A 239 -4.18 3.10 -5.92
N LEU A 240 -5.11 3.49 -5.06
CA LEU A 240 -6.15 4.47 -5.42
C LEU A 240 -5.58 5.86 -5.67
N GLN A 241 -4.55 6.28 -4.91
CA GLN A 241 -3.84 7.53 -5.20
C GLN A 241 -3.22 7.54 -6.60
N GLU A 242 -2.51 6.45 -6.95
CA GLU A 242 -1.87 6.28 -8.25
C GLU A 242 -2.89 6.33 -9.40
N GLN A 243 -3.99 5.56 -9.28
CA GLN A 243 -5.05 5.57 -10.27
C GLN A 243 -5.62 6.97 -10.46
N LEU A 244 -5.94 7.64 -9.36
CA LEU A 244 -6.55 8.98 -9.39
C LEU A 244 -5.62 10.01 -10.01
N TYR A 245 -4.34 9.98 -9.66
CA TYR A 245 -3.36 10.96 -10.10
C TYR A 245 -2.85 10.73 -11.52
N HIS A 246 -2.55 9.49 -11.89
CA HIS A 246 -1.95 9.18 -13.20
C HIS A 246 -2.97 8.90 -14.30
N LYS A 247 -4.22 8.58 -13.96
CA LYS A 247 -5.24 8.23 -14.95
C LYS A 247 -6.41 9.20 -14.96
N ASP A 248 -7.09 9.38 -13.82
CA ASP A 248 -8.38 10.08 -13.78
C ASP A 248 -8.21 11.61 -13.85
N LEU A 249 -7.30 12.18 -13.05
CA LEU A 249 -7.06 13.64 -13.02
C LEU A 249 -6.48 14.21 -14.31
N PRO A 250 -5.43 13.62 -14.92
CA PRO A 250 -4.90 14.16 -16.19
C PRO A 250 -5.95 14.18 -17.29
N PHE A 251 -6.78 13.13 -17.37
CA PHE A 251 -7.88 13.07 -18.32
C PHE A 251 -8.91 14.19 -18.07
N LEU A 252 -9.35 14.36 -16.83
CA LEU A 252 -10.37 15.37 -16.51
C LEU A 252 -9.85 16.80 -16.64
N ILE A 253 -8.63 17.07 -16.15
CA ILE A 253 -8.00 18.39 -16.21
C ILE A 253 -7.81 18.82 -17.68
N SER A 254 -7.27 17.94 -18.53
CA SER A 254 -7.05 18.28 -19.94
C SER A 254 -8.32 18.64 -20.71
N HIS A 255 -9.49 18.10 -20.31
CA HIS A 255 -10.76 18.34 -20.99
C HIS A 255 -11.63 19.42 -20.36
N LEU A 256 -11.45 19.72 -19.05
CA LEU A 256 -12.32 20.64 -18.32
C LEU A 256 -11.62 21.92 -17.89
N ALA A 257 -10.36 21.87 -17.52
CA ALA A 257 -9.63 23.00 -16.94
C ALA A 257 -8.11 22.81 -17.09
N PRO A 258 -7.54 22.88 -18.31
CA PRO A 258 -6.11 22.60 -18.55
C PRO A 258 -5.16 23.56 -17.81
N GLU A 259 -5.66 24.66 -17.30
CA GLU A 259 -4.93 25.64 -16.49
C GLU A 259 -4.74 25.22 -15.03
N LEU A 260 -5.45 24.17 -14.55
CA LEU A 260 -5.33 23.68 -13.18
C LEU A 260 -4.13 22.74 -13.03
N THR A 261 -3.54 22.82 -11.85
CA THR A 261 -2.41 21.98 -11.47
C THR A 261 -2.80 20.94 -10.42
N ALA A 262 -2.36 19.70 -10.62
CA ALA A 262 -2.53 18.64 -9.64
C ALA A 262 -1.17 18.12 -9.14
N ALA A 263 -1.12 17.65 -7.90
CA ALA A 263 0.06 17.03 -7.33
C ALA A 263 -0.29 15.81 -6.47
N LEU A 264 0.53 14.77 -6.57
CA LEU A 264 0.51 13.62 -5.68
C LEU A 264 1.52 13.82 -4.55
N LEU A 265 1.11 13.55 -3.31
CA LEU A 265 2.03 13.55 -2.18
C LEU A 265 1.83 12.26 -1.36
N LYS A 266 2.90 11.52 -1.20
CA LYS A 266 2.97 10.33 -0.34
C LYS A 266 3.73 10.62 0.96
N GLY A 267 3.70 9.68 1.90
CA GLY A 267 4.54 9.75 3.10
C GLY A 267 6.03 9.80 2.72
N ARG A 268 6.82 10.54 3.49
CA ARG A 268 8.26 10.75 3.22
C ARG A 268 9.07 9.45 3.07
N GLU A 269 8.67 8.39 3.69
CA GLU A 269 9.25 7.05 3.58
C GLU A 269 9.14 6.43 2.17
N ASN A 270 8.35 7.03 1.27
CA ASN A 270 8.25 6.59 -0.12
C ASN A 270 9.30 7.23 -1.01
N TYR A 271 9.99 8.27 -0.55
CA TYR A 271 10.95 9.00 -1.35
C TYR A 271 12.40 8.66 -0.98
N LEU A 272 13.25 8.54 -2.00
CA LEU A 272 14.69 8.35 -1.83
C LEU A 272 15.32 9.59 -1.17
N CYS A 273 16.20 9.37 -0.21
CA CYS A 273 17.06 10.40 0.36
C CYS A 273 18.44 10.34 -0.30
N LEU A 274 18.80 11.35 -1.09
CA LEU A 274 20.07 11.41 -1.82
C LEU A 274 21.28 11.32 -0.88
N ARG A 275 21.26 12.02 0.24
CA ARG A 275 22.34 11.97 1.24
C ARG A 275 22.57 10.55 1.80
N ARG A 276 21.46 9.81 2.08
CA ARG A 276 21.55 8.42 2.57
C ARG A 276 21.99 7.45 1.48
N TRP A 277 21.59 7.74 0.25
CA TRP A 277 22.05 6.99 -0.92
C TRP A 277 23.57 7.08 -1.09
N GLU A 278 24.12 8.29 -1.11
CA GLU A 278 25.57 8.51 -1.23
C GLU A 278 26.35 7.86 -0.08
N GLY A 279 25.88 8.04 1.14
CA GLY A 279 26.47 7.41 2.33
C GLY A 279 26.53 5.89 2.21
N LEU A 280 25.40 5.26 1.83
CA LEU A 280 25.33 3.80 1.73
C LEU A 280 26.17 3.26 0.56
N ILE A 281 26.17 3.91 -0.59
CA ILE A 281 27.03 3.51 -1.73
C ILE A 281 28.50 3.61 -1.37
N GLY A 282 28.91 4.68 -0.66
CA GLY A 282 30.27 4.83 -0.16
C GLY A 282 30.70 3.71 0.78
N GLU A 283 29.85 3.34 1.73
CA GLU A 283 30.10 2.22 2.66
C GLU A 283 30.18 0.86 1.94
N LEU A 284 29.25 0.59 1.03
CA LEU A 284 29.18 -0.70 0.33
C LEU A 284 30.31 -0.87 -0.68
N ALA A 285 30.77 0.19 -1.33
CA ALA A 285 31.92 0.15 -2.23
C ALA A 285 33.20 -0.35 -1.51
N GLY A 286 33.28 -0.15 -0.17
CA GLY A 286 34.37 -0.68 0.67
C GLY A 286 34.15 -2.09 1.22
N SER A 287 32.95 -2.70 1.09
CA SER A 287 32.56 -3.91 1.85
C SER A 287 32.41 -5.14 0.98
N LEU A 288 32.75 -5.36 -0.18
CA LEU A 288 32.67 -6.61 -0.97
C LEU A 288 31.34 -7.43 -0.85
N ASP A 289 30.22 -6.77 -0.45
CA ASP A 289 28.89 -7.40 -0.38
C ASP A 289 28.21 -7.32 -1.75
N HIS A 290 28.69 -8.13 -2.68
CA HIS A 290 28.22 -8.11 -4.07
C HIS A 290 26.73 -8.43 -4.23
N GLU A 291 26.15 -9.24 -3.33
CA GLU A 291 24.74 -9.61 -3.42
C GLU A 291 23.83 -8.39 -3.13
N ARG A 292 24.14 -7.62 -2.10
CA ARG A 292 23.40 -6.38 -1.80
C ARG A 292 23.63 -5.30 -2.83
N LEU A 293 24.86 -5.19 -3.34
CA LEU A 293 25.19 -4.24 -4.40
C LEU A 293 24.36 -4.52 -5.66
N ALA A 294 24.22 -5.80 -6.06
CA ALA A 294 23.40 -6.19 -7.19
C ALA A 294 21.92 -5.84 -7.01
N GLN A 295 21.38 -5.99 -5.79
CA GLN A 295 20.01 -5.59 -5.48
C GLN A 295 19.79 -4.07 -5.56
N MET A 296 20.83 -3.26 -5.39
CA MET A 296 20.76 -1.79 -5.50
C MET A 296 20.96 -1.27 -6.93
N ALA A 297 21.45 -2.10 -7.84
CA ALA A 297 21.72 -1.67 -9.21
C ALA A 297 20.51 -1.05 -9.94
N PRO A 298 19.26 -1.56 -9.80
CA PRO A 298 18.08 -0.93 -10.38
C PRO A 298 17.84 0.50 -9.88
N LEU A 299 18.23 0.82 -8.64
CA LEU A 299 18.11 2.18 -8.10
C LEU A 299 19.06 3.17 -8.78
N CYS A 300 20.26 2.73 -9.17
CA CYS A 300 21.21 3.59 -9.85
C CYS A 300 20.70 4.09 -11.20
N ARG A 301 20.12 3.18 -11.99
CA ARG A 301 19.55 3.53 -13.31
C ARG A 301 18.32 4.41 -13.15
N TRP A 302 17.41 4.03 -12.24
CA TRP A 302 16.20 4.79 -11.95
C TRP A 302 16.50 6.20 -11.43
N LEU A 303 17.52 6.35 -10.57
CA LEU A 303 17.89 7.65 -10.02
C LEU A 303 18.34 8.66 -11.08
N ALA A 304 18.88 8.18 -12.20
CA ALA A 304 19.28 9.05 -13.29
C ALA A 304 18.09 9.67 -14.05
N ASP A 305 16.92 9.01 -14.01
CA ASP A 305 15.74 9.40 -14.80
C ASP A 305 14.55 9.88 -13.97
N THR A 306 14.49 9.51 -12.68
CA THR A 306 13.31 9.85 -11.86
C THR A 306 13.23 11.33 -11.55
N GLU A 307 12.05 11.91 -11.77
CA GLU A 307 11.72 13.27 -11.35
C GLU A 307 11.04 13.33 -9.97
N THR A 308 10.52 12.19 -9.50
CA THR A 308 9.73 12.13 -8.28
C THR A 308 10.50 11.54 -7.11
N GLY A 309 11.42 10.61 -7.36
CA GLY A 309 12.11 9.82 -6.35
C GLY A 309 11.22 8.85 -5.57
N ASP A 310 10.01 8.55 -6.07
CA ASP A 310 9.06 7.63 -5.46
C ASP A 310 9.40 6.19 -5.79
N ILE A 311 9.70 5.39 -4.77
CA ILE A 311 10.13 4.00 -4.95
C ILE A 311 9.11 3.11 -5.68
N GLU A 312 7.83 3.45 -5.65
CA GLU A 312 6.81 2.68 -6.37
C GLU A 312 7.00 2.68 -7.89
N GLU A 313 7.77 3.63 -8.43
CA GLU A 313 8.21 3.61 -9.83
C GLU A 313 9.20 2.48 -10.12
N ASN A 314 9.96 2.00 -9.12
CA ASN A 314 11.03 1.02 -9.30
C ASN A 314 10.60 -0.40 -8.92
N THR A 315 9.83 -1.04 -9.79
CA THR A 315 9.30 -2.39 -9.58
C THR A 315 10.41 -3.45 -9.51
N ALA A 316 11.51 -3.24 -10.20
CA ALA A 316 12.67 -4.15 -10.19
C ALA A 316 13.32 -4.23 -8.81
N PHE A 317 13.50 -3.10 -8.14
CA PHE A 317 14.01 -3.07 -6.77
C PHE A 317 13.00 -3.66 -5.77
N LEU A 318 11.73 -3.29 -5.88
CA LEU A 318 10.67 -3.78 -4.99
C LEU A 318 10.48 -5.30 -5.07
N ALA A 319 10.82 -5.92 -6.19
CA ALA A 319 10.80 -7.39 -6.35
C ALA A 319 12.02 -8.09 -5.71
N ALA A 320 13.03 -7.37 -5.21
CA ALA A 320 14.21 -7.97 -4.58
C ALA A 320 13.87 -8.54 -3.19
N PRO A 321 14.51 -9.66 -2.77
CA PRO A 321 14.20 -10.33 -1.49
C PRO A 321 14.35 -9.44 -0.26
N ASP A 322 15.36 -8.56 -0.22
CA ASP A 322 15.67 -7.67 0.90
C ASP A 322 15.21 -6.21 0.67
N ALA A 323 14.34 -5.97 -0.33
CA ALA A 323 13.92 -4.62 -0.74
C ALA A 323 13.47 -3.75 0.43
N ASP A 324 12.55 -4.23 1.27
CA ASP A 324 12.04 -3.50 2.43
C ASP A 324 13.14 -3.11 3.44
N ARG A 325 14.12 -3.98 3.62
CA ARG A 325 15.22 -3.74 4.55
C ARG A 325 16.19 -2.71 3.99
N LEU A 326 16.54 -2.84 2.72
CA LEU A 326 17.43 -1.91 2.03
C LEU A 326 16.77 -0.55 1.88
N TRP A 327 15.48 -0.51 1.53
CA TRP A 327 14.76 0.75 1.38
C TRP A 327 14.71 1.59 2.65
N ARG A 328 14.49 0.96 3.81
CA ARG A 328 14.54 1.66 5.11
C ARG A 328 15.88 2.35 5.39
N LEU A 329 16.95 1.94 4.73
CA LEU A 329 18.26 2.59 4.84
C LEU A 329 18.41 3.79 3.90
N LEU A 330 17.57 3.86 2.87
CA LEU A 330 17.67 4.81 1.76
C LEU A 330 16.56 5.86 1.78
N CYS A 331 15.38 5.51 2.29
CA CYS A 331 14.23 6.43 2.28
C CYS A 331 14.45 7.62 3.22
N ASP A 332 13.71 8.70 2.94
CA ASP A 332 13.68 9.85 3.83
C ASP A 332 13.06 9.48 5.19
N ALA A 333 13.71 9.88 6.26
CA ALA A 333 13.27 9.62 7.62
C ALA A 333 13.41 10.88 8.49
N PRO A 334 12.44 11.19 9.39
CA PRO A 334 12.41 12.42 10.15
C PRO A 334 13.70 12.71 10.94
N ASN A 335 14.25 11.68 11.58
CA ASN A 335 15.37 11.79 12.49
C ASN A 335 16.73 11.93 11.78
N HIS A 336 16.78 11.70 10.47
CA HIS A 336 18.00 11.78 9.67
C HIS A 336 18.01 12.98 8.71
N CYS A 337 16.93 13.75 8.66
CA CYS A 337 16.81 14.88 7.75
C CYS A 337 17.40 16.14 8.35
N THR A 338 18.43 16.71 7.72
CA THR A 338 19.06 17.97 8.13
C THR A 338 18.33 19.21 7.62
N GLY A 339 17.25 19.03 6.86
CA GLY A 339 16.40 20.13 6.36
C GLY A 339 17.18 21.11 5.49
N ALA A 340 17.10 22.40 5.78
CA ALA A 340 17.75 23.47 5.02
C ALA A 340 19.30 23.40 5.03
N PHE A 341 19.90 22.57 5.87
CA PHE A 341 21.35 22.35 5.90
C PHE A 341 21.78 21.12 5.11
N CYS A 342 20.85 20.43 4.45
CA CYS A 342 21.18 19.29 3.60
C CYS A 342 21.86 19.78 2.32
N PRO A 343 23.03 19.22 1.92
CA PRO A 343 23.67 19.58 0.66
C PRO A 343 22.79 19.33 -0.57
N HIS A 344 21.82 18.43 -0.44
CA HIS A 344 20.86 18.08 -1.48
C HIS A 344 19.46 18.71 -1.27
N GLU A 345 19.31 19.82 -0.51
CA GLU A 345 17.98 20.37 -0.19
C GLU A 345 17.22 20.79 -1.44
N GLU A 346 17.89 21.38 -2.41
CA GLU A 346 17.26 21.82 -3.66
C GLU A 346 16.79 20.64 -4.54
N GLU A 347 17.55 19.54 -4.55
CA GLU A 347 17.28 18.32 -5.32
C GLU A 347 16.45 17.30 -4.53
N CYS A 348 16.16 17.56 -3.26
CA CYS A 348 15.48 16.63 -2.36
C CYS A 348 14.06 16.31 -2.85
N PHE A 349 13.81 15.06 -3.21
CA PHE A 349 12.51 14.59 -3.72
C PHE A 349 11.35 14.89 -2.77
N THR A 350 11.54 14.66 -1.46
CA THR A 350 10.50 14.96 -0.46
C THR A 350 10.18 16.45 -0.40
N VAL A 351 11.21 17.31 -0.43
CA VAL A 351 11.03 18.78 -0.40
C VAL A 351 10.32 19.24 -1.67
N GLN A 352 10.73 18.75 -2.83
CA GLN A 352 10.12 19.07 -4.11
C GLN A 352 8.66 18.58 -4.19
N ALA A 353 8.38 17.34 -3.75
CA ALA A 353 7.02 16.80 -3.70
C ALA A 353 6.10 17.65 -2.81
N ARG A 354 6.56 18.06 -1.63
CA ARG A 354 5.83 18.96 -0.73
C ARG A 354 5.65 20.36 -1.33
N ARG A 355 6.67 20.92 -1.99
CA ARG A 355 6.57 22.21 -2.68
C ARG A 355 5.53 22.15 -3.82
N ARG A 356 5.55 21.08 -4.63
CA ARG A 356 4.54 20.82 -5.68
C ARG A 356 3.14 20.70 -5.08
N ALA A 357 2.98 19.86 -4.06
CA ALA A 357 1.69 19.65 -3.39
C ALA A 357 1.11 20.93 -2.77
N ARG A 358 1.94 21.80 -2.18
CA ARG A 358 1.48 23.10 -1.60
C ARG A 358 1.10 24.14 -2.65
N LYS A 359 1.68 24.09 -3.85
CA LYS A 359 1.42 25.04 -4.93
C LYS A 359 0.27 24.60 -5.82
N ALA A 360 -0.01 23.31 -5.90
CA ALA A 360 -1.06 22.76 -6.73
C ALA A 360 -2.46 23.19 -6.27
N ASP A 361 -3.34 23.40 -7.23
CA ASP A 361 -4.76 23.69 -6.99
C ASP A 361 -5.45 22.48 -6.36
N LEU A 362 -5.02 21.25 -6.74
CA LEU A 362 -5.53 19.99 -6.23
C LEU A 362 -4.38 19.10 -5.77
N ALA A 363 -4.42 18.63 -4.51
CA ALA A 363 -3.44 17.68 -3.98
C ALA A 363 -4.10 16.33 -3.66
N VAL A 364 -3.48 15.25 -4.13
CA VAL A 364 -3.92 13.87 -3.82
C VAL A 364 -3.02 13.30 -2.73
N VAL A 365 -3.63 12.78 -1.67
CA VAL A 365 -2.95 12.19 -0.50
C VAL A 365 -3.66 10.92 -0.04
N ASN A 366 -3.07 10.16 0.90
CA ASN A 366 -3.80 9.13 1.62
C ASN A 366 -4.27 9.62 2.99
N HIS A 367 -5.19 8.85 3.60
CA HIS A 367 -5.70 9.20 4.93
C HIS A 367 -4.61 9.34 5.98
N SER A 368 -3.59 8.48 5.96
CA SER A 368 -2.48 8.55 6.92
C SER A 368 -1.68 9.84 6.80
N LEU A 369 -1.45 10.32 5.58
CA LEU A 369 -0.75 11.60 5.36
C LEU A 369 -1.63 12.79 5.77
N LEU A 370 -2.91 12.79 5.40
CA LEU A 370 -3.87 13.81 5.82
C LEU A 370 -3.89 13.95 7.34
N LEU A 371 -4.04 12.83 8.04
CA LEU A 371 -4.11 12.79 9.50
C LEU A 371 -2.77 13.11 10.17
N GLY A 372 -1.67 12.66 9.57
CA GLY A 372 -0.32 13.03 10.02
C GLY A 372 -0.03 14.52 9.87
N ASP A 373 -0.55 15.16 8.82
CA ASP A 373 -0.45 16.62 8.64
C ASP A 373 -1.23 17.38 9.71
N LEU A 374 -2.39 16.87 10.16
CA LEU A 374 -3.15 17.45 11.26
C LEU A 374 -2.37 17.41 12.58
N VAL A 375 -1.62 16.35 12.84
CA VAL A 375 -0.78 16.23 14.06
C VAL A 375 0.33 17.29 14.09
N VAL A 376 0.85 17.69 12.92
CA VAL A 376 1.90 18.72 12.79
C VAL A 376 1.36 20.07 12.34
N ASP A 377 0.09 20.35 12.64
CA ASP A 377 -0.58 21.64 12.42
C ASP A 377 -0.61 22.15 10.96
N GLY A 378 -0.71 21.24 10.00
CA GLY A 378 -0.84 21.60 8.58
C GLY A 378 0.46 22.01 7.88
N VAL A 379 1.61 21.69 8.49
CA VAL A 379 2.93 22.09 7.94
C VAL A 379 3.25 21.37 6.64
N VAL A 380 2.70 20.18 6.39
CA VAL A 380 3.03 19.39 5.19
C VAL A 380 2.20 19.82 3.99
N LEU A 381 0.88 19.89 4.12
CA LEU A 381 -0.06 20.21 3.04
C LEU A 381 -0.27 21.73 2.84
N GLY A 382 -0.05 22.51 3.88
CA GLY A 382 -0.39 23.93 3.88
C GLY A 382 -1.90 24.18 3.98
N LYS A 383 -2.35 25.37 3.60
CA LYS A 383 -3.78 25.75 3.67
C LYS A 383 -4.55 25.16 2.50
N TYR A 384 -5.74 24.64 2.77
CA TYR A 384 -6.73 24.22 1.78
C TYR A 384 -8.12 24.51 2.34
N SER A 385 -9.09 24.83 1.47
CA SER A 385 -10.46 25.18 1.84
C SER A 385 -11.46 24.07 1.61
N HIS A 386 -11.12 23.09 0.76
CA HIS A 386 -12.02 22.00 0.39
C HIS A 386 -11.34 20.63 0.56
N LEU A 387 -12.11 19.64 1.00
CA LEU A 387 -11.62 18.28 1.24
C LEU A 387 -12.59 17.25 0.70
N ILE A 388 -12.08 16.32 -0.11
CA ILE A 388 -12.77 15.09 -0.47
C ILE A 388 -12.08 13.92 0.23
N VAL A 389 -12.85 13.09 0.91
CA VAL A 389 -12.36 11.84 1.51
C VAL A 389 -13.04 10.68 0.79
N ASP A 390 -12.30 10.02 -0.07
CA ASP A 390 -12.76 8.80 -0.75
C ASP A 390 -12.44 7.58 0.11
N GLU A 391 -13.32 6.58 0.11
CA GLU A 391 -13.32 5.45 1.04
C GLU A 391 -13.37 5.90 2.53
N ALA A 392 -14.20 6.88 2.81
CA ALA A 392 -14.32 7.55 4.10
C ALA A 392 -14.70 6.61 5.27
N HIS A 393 -15.23 5.41 4.98
CA HIS A 393 -15.48 4.37 5.99
C HIS A 393 -14.21 3.97 6.78
N GLY A 394 -13.02 4.20 6.20
CA GLY A 394 -11.74 3.90 6.84
C GLY A 394 -11.14 5.07 7.64
N LEU A 395 -11.73 6.27 7.57
CA LEU A 395 -11.13 7.48 8.12
C LEU A 395 -11.01 7.44 9.65
N GLU A 396 -12.05 6.96 10.34
CA GLU A 396 -12.05 6.84 11.81
C GLU A 396 -10.96 5.89 12.31
N ALA A 397 -10.85 4.71 11.70
CA ALA A 397 -9.80 3.74 12.04
C ALA A 397 -8.40 4.29 11.76
N ALA A 398 -8.21 4.97 10.62
CA ALA A 398 -6.95 5.62 10.29
C ALA A 398 -6.61 6.73 11.30
N ALA A 399 -7.60 7.50 11.77
CA ALA A 399 -7.42 8.53 12.77
C ALA A 399 -6.99 7.95 14.12
N ARG A 400 -7.60 6.85 14.57
CA ARG A 400 -7.13 6.17 15.79
C ARG A 400 -5.67 5.76 15.68
N VAL A 401 -5.27 5.17 14.56
CA VAL A 401 -3.86 4.78 14.34
C VAL A 401 -2.94 6.01 14.35
N ALA A 402 -3.33 7.09 13.67
CA ALA A 402 -2.51 8.31 13.58
C ALA A 402 -2.32 9.01 14.92
N PHE A 403 -3.34 8.98 15.78
CA PHE A 403 -3.30 9.63 17.10
C PHE A 403 -2.87 8.70 18.25
N THR A 404 -2.64 7.41 17.99
CA THR A 404 -2.10 6.45 18.96
C THR A 404 -0.65 6.78 19.30
N ARG A 405 -0.32 6.83 20.60
CA ARG A 405 1.04 6.89 21.09
C ARG A 405 1.55 5.49 21.37
N SER A 406 2.75 5.16 20.91
CA SER A 406 3.27 3.79 21.00
C SER A 406 4.71 3.76 21.48
N LEU A 407 4.97 2.87 22.46
CA LEU A 407 6.31 2.51 22.92
C LEU A 407 6.52 1.03 22.59
N SER A 408 7.58 0.71 21.82
CA SER A 408 7.89 -0.68 21.48
C SER A 408 9.40 -0.92 21.53
N GLU A 409 9.80 -2.19 21.70
CA GLU A 409 11.21 -2.58 21.61
C GLU A 409 11.85 -2.11 20.31
N ARG A 410 11.08 -2.16 19.21
CA ARG A 410 11.53 -1.72 17.88
C ARG A 410 11.75 -0.20 17.82
N ILE A 411 10.87 0.60 18.42
CA ILE A 411 11.00 2.07 18.47
C ILE A 411 12.21 2.44 19.31
N VAL A 412 12.31 1.90 20.51
CA VAL A 412 13.42 2.16 21.42
C VAL A 412 14.76 1.65 20.86
N GLY A 413 14.75 0.46 20.27
CA GLY A 413 15.93 -0.12 19.62
C GLY A 413 16.43 0.76 18.47
N ARG A 414 15.53 1.22 17.60
CA ARG A 414 15.87 2.13 16.50
C ARG A 414 16.43 3.46 17.02
N PHE A 415 15.75 4.08 17.98
CA PHE A 415 16.19 5.33 18.62
C PHE A 415 17.62 5.19 19.18
N ALA A 416 17.89 4.10 19.88
CA ALA A 416 19.21 3.86 20.43
C ALA A 416 20.27 3.60 19.35
N GLU A 417 19.93 2.84 18.29
CA GLU A 417 20.85 2.54 17.17
C GLU A 417 21.17 3.76 16.30
N GLU A 418 20.26 4.73 16.21
CA GLU A 418 20.49 5.99 15.52
C GLU A 418 21.53 6.85 16.24
N LEU A 419 21.53 6.84 17.58
CA LEU A 419 22.52 7.57 18.40
C LEU A 419 23.82 6.76 18.58
N MET A 420 23.70 5.43 18.81
CA MET A 420 24.80 4.52 19.06
C MET A 420 24.58 3.21 18.30
N SER A 421 25.43 2.88 17.36
CA SER A 421 25.30 1.62 16.64
C SER A 421 25.90 0.44 17.39
N SER A 422 25.17 -0.66 17.47
CA SER A 422 25.69 -1.93 17.98
C SER A 422 26.50 -2.70 16.91
N SER A 423 26.50 -2.24 15.67
CA SER A 423 27.16 -2.89 14.53
C SER A 423 28.58 -2.37 14.30
N ARG A 424 29.56 -3.26 14.18
CA ARG A 424 30.94 -2.89 13.81
C ARG A 424 31.05 -2.23 12.41
N ARG A 425 30.00 -2.29 11.60
CA ARG A 425 29.96 -1.78 10.21
C ARG A 425 29.16 -0.48 10.06
N ARG A 426 28.49 -0.02 11.11
CA ARG A 426 27.73 1.23 11.13
C ARG A 426 28.12 2.03 12.34
N HIS A 427 28.24 3.35 12.16
CA HIS A 427 28.48 4.27 13.24
C HIS A 427 27.18 5.03 13.56
N GLY A 428 26.76 5.01 14.82
CA GLY A 428 25.71 5.90 15.30
C GLY A 428 26.16 7.35 15.26
N TRP A 429 25.22 8.28 15.50
CA TRP A 429 25.53 9.72 15.43
C TRP A 429 26.64 10.13 16.41
N LEU A 430 26.59 9.68 17.67
CA LEU A 430 27.63 9.96 18.69
C LEU A 430 29.03 9.46 18.28
N GLU A 431 29.08 8.39 17.50
CA GLU A 431 30.35 7.79 17.03
C GLU A 431 30.95 8.50 15.82
N ARG A 432 30.17 9.36 15.14
CA ARG A 432 30.58 10.16 13.96
C ARG A 432 31.05 11.57 14.33
N LEU A 433 30.85 11.98 15.59
CA LEU A 433 31.27 13.29 16.06
C LEU A 433 32.80 13.47 15.90
N THR A 434 33.23 14.69 15.62
CA THR A 434 34.64 15.09 15.63
C THR A 434 35.21 15.18 17.06
N ILE A 435 34.36 15.15 18.07
CA ILE A 435 34.70 15.07 19.49
C ILE A 435 35.20 13.66 19.80
N PRO A 436 36.33 13.47 20.48
CA PRO A 436 36.85 12.15 20.83
C PRO A 436 35.87 11.31 21.62
N ARG A 437 35.85 10.00 21.38
CA ARG A 437 34.90 9.04 22.03
C ARG A 437 35.12 8.93 23.55
N ASP A 438 36.31 9.18 24.04
CA ASP A 438 36.71 9.22 25.46
C ASP A 438 36.46 10.60 26.12
N ASP A 439 35.78 11.49 25.42
CA ASP A 439 35.30 12.75 25.99
C ASP A 439 34.14 12.47 26.99
N ALA A 440 34.19 13.10 28.15
CA ALA A 440 33.26 12.84 29.25
C ALA A 440 31.79 13.12 28.89
N ASP A 441 31.51 14.09 28.02
CA ASP A 441 30.15 14.40 27.59
C ASP A 441 29.64 13.36 26.57
N VAL A 442 30.51 12.86 25.68
CA VAL A 442 30.20 11.79 24.73
C VAL A 442 29.96 10.47 25.45
N GLU A 443 30.84 10.10 26.41
CA GLU A 443 30.66 8.92 27.25
C GLU A 443 29.36 9.01 28.06
N ARG A 444 29.06 10.14 28.66
CA ARG A 444 27.82 10.37 29.39
C ARG A 444 26.57 10.20 28.52
N ALA A 445 26.53 10.81 27.34
CA ALA A 445 25.43 10.67 26.40
C ALA A 445 25.25 9.20 25.98
N SER A 446 26.35 8.50 25.71
CA SER A 446 26.37 7.08 25.33
C SER A 446 25.81 6.18 26.43
N ASP A 447 26.22 6.40 27.68
CA ASP A 447 25.70 5.68 28.86
C ASP A 447 24.21 5.90 29.07
N LEU A 448 23.74 7.14 28.86
CA LEU A 448 22.33 7.50 28.95
C LEU A 448 21.49 6.83 27.87
N VAL A 449 21.94 6.78 26.62
CA VAL A 449 21.27 6.04 25.54
C VAL A 449 21.12 4.56 25.92
N ALA A 450 22.22 3.94 26.39
CA ALA A 450 22.19 2.55 26.84
C ALA A 450 21.26 2.36 28.06
N ALA A 451 21.21 3.30 29.00
CA ALA A 451 20.31 3.28 30.16
C ALA A 451 18.85 3.41 29.76
N VAL A 452 18.50 4.33 28.88
CA VAL A 452 17.13 4.49 28.33
C VAL A 452 16.67 3.20 27.66
N ARG A 453 17.52 2.60 26.79
CA ARG A 453 17.20 1.33 26.14
C ARG A 453 16.91 0.21 27.15
N ARG A 454 17.75 0.07 28.17
CA ARG A 454 17.54 -0.95 29.21
C ARG A 454 16.27 -0.72 30.03
N ARG A 455 16.02 0.54 30.46
CA ARG A 455 14.85 0.90 31.28
C ARG A 455 13.54 0.71 30.52
N ALA A 456 13.48 1.19 29.28
CA ALA A 456 12.30 0.99 28.42
C ALA A 456 12.06 -0.50 28.10
N GLY A 457 13.12 -1.28 27.89
CA GLY A 457 13.03 -2.72 27.70
C GLY A 457 12.55 -3.44 28.97
N ALA A 458 13.02 -3.02 30.16
CA ALA A 458 12.56 -3.55 31.44
C ALA A 458 11.08 -3.25 31.70
N LEU A 459 10.61 -2.04 31.37
CA LEU A 459 9.20 -1.66 31.46
C LEU A 459 8.32 -2.56 30.58
N LEU A 460 8.69 -2.75 29.32
CA LEU A 460 7.97 -3.64 28.39
C LEU A 460 7.96 -5.09 28.90
N GLN A 461 9.09 -5.59 29.40
CA GLN A 461 9.20 -6.94 29.96
C GLN A 461 8.38 -7.11 31.23
N GLU A 462 8.29 -6.09 32.09
CA GLU A 462 7.44 -6.12 33.27
C GLU A 462 5.97 -6.22 32.91
N MET A 463 5.52 -5.45 31.91
CA MET A 463 4.16 -5.55 31.37
C MET A 463 3.89 -6.95 30.82
N ASP A 464 4.85 -7.51 30.10
CA ASP A 464 4.77 -8.85 29.53
C ASP A 464 4.60 -9.93 30.59
N ASN A 465 5.36 -9.83 31.70
CA ASN A 465 5.29 -10.78 32.81
C ASN A 465 3.96 -10.74 33.58
N LYS A 466 3.23 -9.61 33.50
CA LYS A 466 1.88 -9.48 34.10
C LYS A 466 0.80 -10.16 33.27
N LEU A 467 1.12 -10.58 32.01
CA LEU A 467 0.17 -11.22 31.12
C LEU A 467 0.19 -12.75 31.28
N PRO A 468 -0.98 -13.42 31.29
CA PRO A 468 -1.06 -14.87 31.29
C PRO A 468 -0.40 -15.47 30.04
N ASP A 469 0.33 -16.58 30.20
CA ASP A 469 1.00 -17.28 29.10
C ASP A 469 0.07 -17.73 27.95
N GLU A 470 -1.19 -18.00 28.27
CA GLU A 470 -2.25 -18.38 27.32
C GLU A 470 -2.64 -17.23 26.36
N ARG A 471 -2.24 -15.98 26.65
CA ARG A 471 -2.54 -14.78 25.86
C ARG A 471 -1.38 -14.29 25.00
N ARG A 472 -0.38 -15.12 24.73
CA ARG A 472 0.68 -14.81 23.76
C ARG A 472 0.07 -14.54 22.38
N GLY A 473 0.29 -13.34 21.84
CA GLY A 473 -0.31 -12.86 20.59
C GLY A 473 -1.70 -12.23 20.76
N SER A 474 -2.20 -12.05 21.97
CA SER A 474 -3.46 -11.38 22.26
C SER A 474 -3.24 -9.94 22.71
N PHE A 475 -4.19 -9.09 22.39
CA PHE A 475 -4.27 -7.73 22.93
C PHE A 475 -4.79 -7.77 24.37
N VAL A 476 -4.20 -6.97 25.25
CA VAL A 476 -4.66 -6.87 26.65
C VAL A 476 -4.79 -5.41 27.03
N SER A 477 -5.97 -5.05 27.54
CA SER A 477 -6.19 -3.74 28.14
C SER A 477 -5.42 -3.65 29.46
N ILE A 478 -4.70 -2.56 29.68
CA ILE A 478 -3.92 -2.28 30.86
C ILE A 478 -4.54 -1.06 31.55
N VAL A 479 -4.96 -1.24 32.82
CA VAL A 479 -5.53 -0.17 33.62
C VAL A 479 -4.45 0.52 34.45
N ASP A 480 -3.37 -0.20 34.79
CA ASP A 480 -2.26 0.30 35.61
C ASP A 480 -0.91 -0.09 35.01
N VAL A 481 -0.13 0.91 34.63
CA VAL A 481 1.29 0.76 34.34
C VAL A 481 2.07 0.94 35.62
N ASP A 482 1.90 0.00 36.56
CA ASP A 482 2.75 -0.11 37.75
C ASP A 482 4.16 -0.51 37.28
N GLY A 483 5.13 0.36 37.46
CA GLY A 483 6.48 0.06 37.07
C GLY A 483 7.36 1.28 37.09
N GLN A 484 8.48 1.23 36.45
CA GLN A 484 9.47 2.31 36.45
C GLN A 484 9.39 3.24 35.20
N PRO A 485 8.18 3.67 34.75
CA PRO A 485 8.11 4.64 33.65
C PRO A 485 8.82 5.93 34.03
N GLY A 486 8.72 6.38 35.31
CA GLY A 486 9.38 7.57 35.79
C GLY A 486 10.92 7.53 35.69
N GLU A 487 11.55 6.36 35.84
CA GLU A 487 12.99 6.22 35.61
C GLU A 487 13.37 6.35 34.12
N THR A 488 12.49 5.90 33.22
CA THR A 488 12.70 6.06 31.78
C THR A 488 12.54 7.53 31.38
N VAL A 489 11.55 8.25 31.93
CA VAL A 489 11.34 9.69 31.70
C VAL A 489 12.55 10.48 32.19
N ILE A 490 13.02 10.24 33.42
CA ILE A 490 14.21 10.90 33.98
C ILE A 490 15.44 10.63 33.08
N GLY A 491 15.61 9.39 32.64
CA GLY A 491 16.72 9.06 31.74
C GLY A 491 16.68 9.79 30.38
N LEU A 492 15.47 10.00 29.85
CA LEU A 492 15.29 10.78 28.62
C LEU A 492 15.54 12.27 28.83
N GLU A 493 15.12 12.85 29.98
CA GLU A 493 15.45 14.23 30.32
C GLU A 493 16.96 14.46 30.54
N GLU A 494 17.63 13.49 31.17
CA GLU A 494 19.08 13.56 31.33
C GLU A 494 19.81 13.46 29.99
N LEU A 495 19.30 12.59 29.06
CA LEU A 495 19.84 12.47 27.72
C LEU A 495 19.63 13.75 26.91
N GLU A 496 18.45 14.37 26.99
CA GLU A 496 18.18 15.66 26.34
C GLU A 496 19.19 16.72 26.78
N ARG A 497 19.43 16.88 28.09
CA ARG A 497 20.43 17.81 28.63
C ARG A 497 21.86 17.46 28.19
N ALA A 498 22.21 16.18 28.10
CA ALA A 498 23.53 15.77 27.64
C ALA A 498 23.74 16.09 26.16
N LEU A 499 22.72 15.87 25.31
CA LEU A 499 22.74 16.23 23.91
C LEU A 499 22.83 17.75 23.71
N ASP A 500 22.11 18.56 24.49
CA ASP A 500 22.22 20.02 24.46
C ASP A 500 23.61 20.50 24.86
N THR A 501 24.24 19.85 25.86
CA THR A 501 25.64 20.17 26.26
C THR A 501 26.62 19.88 25.13
N LEU A 502 26.47 18.77 24.43
CA LEU A 502 27.27 18.47 23.24
C LEU A 502 27.02 19.48 22.12
N GLY A 503 25.76 19.89 21.92
CA GLY A 503 25.40 20.88 20.91
C GLY A 503 26.09 22.22 21.04
N ALA A 504 26.29 22.69 22.28
CA ALA A 504 27.03 23.93 22.56
C ALA A 504 28.51 23.88 22.14
N ARG A 505 29.04 22.68 21.87
CA ARG A 505 30.45 22.45 21.49
C ARG A 505 30.62 22.13 20.00
N LEU A 506 29.52 21.96 19.24
CA LEU A 506 29.58 21.70 17.81
C LEU A 506 29.72 23.02 17.03
N GLU A 507 30.69 23.06 16.12
CA GLU A 507 30.90 24.19 15.22
C GLU A 507 30.28 23.99 13.84
N ASP A 508 30.03 22.73 13.45
CA ASP A 508 29.47 22.37 12.15
C ASP A 508 27.94 22.52 12.15
N PRO A 509 27.37 23.41 11.31
CA PRO A 509 25.93 23.64 11.26
C PRO A 509 25.12 22.39 10.85
N GLU A 510 25.66 21.51 10.00
CA GLU A 510 25.01 20.29 9.57
C GLU A 510 24.89 19.29 10.73
N VAL A 511 26.00 19.07 11.45
CA VAL A 511 26.02 18.20 12.64
C VAL A 511 25.12 18.75 13.75
N THR A 512 25.10 20.08 13.93
CA THR A 512 24.21 20.75 14.89
C THR A 512 22.74 20.52 14.54
N LYS A 513 22.41 20.52 13.24
CA LYS A 513 21.03 20.28 12.79
C LYS A 513 20.60 18.81 12.93
N GLU A 514 21.51 17.87 12.72
CA GLU A 514 21.27 16.46 13.05
C GLU A 514 20.98 16.30 14.55
N LEU A 515 21.75 16.97 15.40
CA LEU A 515 21.52 16.98 16.86
C LEU A 515 20.13 17.47 17.22
N GLU A 516 19.66 18.58 16.66
CA GLU A 516 18.29 19.05 16.88
C GLU A 516 17.23 17.98 16.51
N GLY A 517 17.51 17.18 15.50
CA GLY A 517 16.69 16.03 15.13
C GLY A 517 16.66 14.97 16.24
N HIS A 518 17.81 14.63 16.78
CA HIS A 518 17.92 13.67 17.88
C HIS A 518 17.32 14.20 19.20
N VAL A 519 17.48 15.48 19.51
CA VAL A 519 16.81 16.11 20.66
C VAL A 519 15.30 16.03 20.51
N ARG A 520 14.74 16.39 19.34
CA ARG A 520 13.30 16.24 19.09
C ARG A 520 12.81 14.78 19.19
N ALA A 521 13.60 13.81 18.70
CA ALA A 521 13.28 12.40 18.85
C ALA A 521 13.27 11.96 20.32
N THR A 522 14.21 12.46 21.13
CA THR A 522 14.28 12.22 22.59
C THR A 522 13.05 12.79 23.29
N GLN A 523 12.68 14.03 22.97
CA GLN A 523 11.49 14.71 23.51
C GLN A 523 10.21 13.96 23.12
N SER A 524 10.08 13.57 21.86
CA SER A 524 8.91 12.80 21.39
C SER A 524 8.79 11.45 22.09
N LEU A 525 9.90 10.74 22.29
CA LEU A 525 9.90 9.48 23.03
C LEU A 525 9.55 9.71 24.51
N ARG A 526 10.04 10.78 25.13
CA ARG A 526 9.70 11.17 26.51
C ARG A 526 8.21 11.44 26.66
N GLU A 527 7.61 12.25 25.79
CA GLU A 527 6.16 12.52 25.78
C GLU A 527 5.32 11.24 25.66
N VAL A 528 5.76 10.28 24.83
CA VAL A 528 5.08 8.98 24.71
C VAL A 528 5.15 8.22 26.03
N VAL A 529 6.31 8.16 26.68
CA VAL A 529 6.46 7.46 27.97
C VAL A 529 5.68 8.15 29.08
N GLU A 530 5.63 9.49 29.09
CA GLU A 530 4.83 10.28 30.04
C GLU A 530 3.34 9.94 29.92
N VAL A 531 2.78 9.99 28.70
CA VAL A 531 1.37 9.63 28.43
C VAL A 531 1.05 8.19 28.85
N LEU A 532 1.97 7.25 28.60
CA LEU A 532 1.80 5.85 28.98
C LEU A 532 1.97 5.60 30.48
N SER A 533 2.57 6.54 31.21
CA SER A 533 2.81 6.47 32.65
C SER A 533 1.64 7.00 33.46
N GLU A 534 0.81 7.85 32.86
CA GLU A 534 -0.39 8.39 33.52
C GLU A 534 -1.54 7.37 33.42
N PRO A 535 -2.42 7.29 34.39
CA PRO A 535 -3.65 6.50 34.26
C PRO A 535 -4.44 6.97 33.02
N PRO A 536 -5.02 6.04 32.21
CA PRO A 536 -5.82 6.43 31.07
C PRO A 536 -7.03 7.27 31.53
N ASP A 537 -7.29 8.34 30.79
CA ASP A 537 -8.51 9.13 30.97
C ASP A 537 -9.73 8.42 30.34
N ASP A 538 -10.92 9.02 30.47
CA ASP A 538 -12.17 8.43 29.92
C ASP A 538 -12.15 8.31 28.40
N ASN A 539 -11.21 8.96 27.72
CA ASN A 539 -11.06 8.96 26.26
C ASN A 539 -9.85 8.17 25.76
N THR A 540 -9.05 7.58 26.62
CA THR A 540 -7.83 6.87 26.23
C THR A 540 -7.88 5.43 26.75
N VAL A 541 -7.48 4.48 25.94
CA VAL A 541 -7.25 3.10 26.35
C VAL A 541 -5.76 2.78 26.24
N HIS A 542 -5.18 2.28 27.34
CA HIS A 542 -3.85 1.69 27.32
C HIS A 542 -3.97 0.20 27.04
N TRP A 543 -3.15 -0.30 26.12
CA TRP A 543 -3.15 -1.71 25.76
C TRP A 543 -1.77 -2.17 25.31
N PHE A 544 -1.54 -3.45 25.48
CA PHE A 544 -0.27 -4.10 25.20
C PHE A 544 -0.44 -5.21 24.16
N GLU A 545 0.53 -5.37 23.28
CA GLU A 545 0.58 -6.46 22.31
C GLU A 545 1.96 -7.08 22.21
N ARG A 546 2.00 -8.34 21.75
CA ARG A 546 3.22 -9.07 21.36
C ARG A 546 3.17 -9.40 19.87
N PRO A 547 3.45 -8.47 18.99
CA PRO A 547 3.61 -8.78 17.56
C PRO A 547 4.87 -9.62 17.34
N ASN A 548 4.97 -10.27 16.17
CA ASN A 548 6.15 -11.07 15.78
C ASN A 548 7.47 -10.27 15.76
N GLY A 549 7.46 -8.99 16.07
CA GLY A 549 8.62 -8.08 16.09
C GLY A 549 8.98 -7.54 17.47
N GLY A 550 8.46 -8.11 18.57
CA GLY A 550 8.74 -7.66 19.94
C GLY A 550 7.52 -7.15 20.69
N MET A 551 7.73 -6.56 21.83
CA MET A 551 6.68 -6.06 22.73
C MET A 551 6.33 -4.61 22.39
N ALA A 552 5.04 -4.25 22.51
CA ALA A 552 4.55 -2.89 22.29
C ALA A 552 3.45 -2.50 23.27
N LEU A 553 3.55 -1.27 23.80
CA LEU A 553 2.58 -0.63 24.67
C LEU A 553 2.00 0.59 23.96
N HIS A 554 0.68 0.76 24.01
CA HIS A 554 -0.05 1.78 23.27
C HIS A 554 -1.01 2.57 24.17
N ALA A 555 -1.15 3.85 23.87
CA ALA A 555 -2.22 4.71 24.35
C ALA A 555 -3.04 5.18 23.14
N THR A 556 -4.28 4.70 23.03
CA THR A 556 -5.14 4.94 21.87
C THR A 556 -6.36 5.77 22.27
N PRO A 557 -6.67 6.88 21.56
CA PRO A 557 -7.89 7.64 21.81
C PRO A 557 -9.13 6.84 21.37
N LEU A 558 -10.15 6.82 22.21
CA LEU A 558 -11.43 6.18 21.93
C LEU A 558 -12.29 7.05 21.02
N ASP A 559 -12.33 8.34 21.29
CA ASP A 559 -13.08 9.34 20.54
C ASP A 559 -12.13 10.21 19.72
N VAL A 560 -12.14 10.00 18.43
CA VAL A 560 -11.35 10.78 17.48
C VAL A 560 -12.09 12.02 16.97
N SER A 561 -13.39 12.15 17.23
CA SER A 561 -14.22 13.28 16.76
C SER A 561 -13.64 14.62 17.18
N ARG A 562 -13.17 14.72 18.44
CA ARG A 562 -12.56 15.93 19.02
C ARG A 562 -11.32 16.42 18.25
N PHE A 563 -10.57 15.50 17.61
CA PHE A 563 -9.43 15.87 16.80
C PHE A 563 -9.89 16.50 15.48
N PHE A 564 -10.94 15.97 14.86
CA PHE A 564 -11.52 16.54 13.65
C PHE A 564 -12.15 17.92 13.94
N GLU A 565 -12.93 18.04 15.00
CA GLU A 565 -13.54 19.29 15.42
C GLU A 565 -12.51 20.41 15.69
N ARG A 566 -11.38 20.05 16.29
CA ARG A 566 -10.34 21.02 16.66
C ARG A 566 -9.35 21.30 15.55
N LEU A 567 -8.93 20.29 14.80
CA LEU A 567 -7.78 20.38 13.89
C LEU A 567 -8.17 20.44 12.41
N LEU A 568 -9.29 19.83 12.00
CA LEU A 568 -9.67 19.73 10.60
C LEU A 568 -10.80 20.70 10.24
N TYR A 569 -11.94 20.62 10.90
CA TYR A 569 -13.16 21.34 10.51
C TYR A 569 -13.00 22.87 10.49
N PRO A 570 -12.25 23.52 11.40
CA PRO A 570 -12.04 24.97 11.33
C PRO A 570 -11.22 25.45 10.12
N ARG A 571 -10.61 24.51 9.34
CA ARG A 571 -9.73 24.83 8.21
C ARG A 571 -10.40 24.70 6.86
N ILE A 572 -11.58 24.06 6.80
CA ILE A 572 -12.25 23.70 5.55
C ILE A 572 -13.65 24.32 5.49
N GLU A 573 -14.03 24.74 4.30
CA GLU A 573 -15.35 25.30 3.98
C GLU A 573 -16.28 24.25 3.40
N GLY A 574 -15.75 23.35 2.57
CA GLY A 574 -16.49 22.26 1.93
C GLY A 574 -15.86 20.89 2.20
N LEU A 575 -16.67 19.95 2.68
CA LEU A 575 -16.28 18.57 3.00
C LEU A 575 -17.15 17.58 2.24
N VAL A 576 -16.54 16.67 1.51
CA VAL A 576 -17.22 15.52 0.88
C VAL A 576 -16.65 14.22 1.41
N LEU A 577 -17.49 13.40 2.04
CA LEU A 577 -17.14 12.07 2.50
C LEU A 577 -17.88 11.05 1.63
N THR A 578 -17.16 10.23 0.88
CA THR A 578 -17.75 9.26 -0.03
C THR A 578 -17.16 7.85 0.16
N SER A 579 -18.00 6.84 0.00
CA SER A 579 -17.60 5.44 -0.07
C SER A 579 -18.72 4.59 -0.67
N ALA A 580 -18.40 3.34 -1.02
CA ALA A 580 -19.41 2.36 -1.40
C ALA A 580 -20.29 1.90 -0.21
N THR A 581 -19.83 2.09 1.01
CA THR A 581 -20.47 1.63 2.25
C THR A 581 -20.22 2.65 3.36
N LEU A 582 -21.19 3.50 3.66
CA LEU A 582 -21.13 4.50 4.73
C LEU A 582 -22.34 4.41 5.65
N SER A 583 -23.49 4.05 5.10
CA SER A 583 -24.75 3.96 5.83
C SER A 583 -24.98 2.58 6.44
N VAL A 584 -25.72 2.52 7.54
CA VAL A 584 -26.27 1.31 8.13
C VAL A 584 -27.79 1.39 8.01
N ALA A 585 -28.37 0.53 7.20
CA ALA A 585 -29.80 0.57 6.86
C ALA A 585 -30.26 1.94 6.26
N GLY A 586 -29.39 2.59 5.48
CA GLY A 586 -29.65 3.88 4.85
C GLY A 586 -29.42 5.10 5.74
N GLU A 587 -29.03 4.91 7.00
CA GLU A 587 -28.77 6.00 7.97
C GLU A 587 -27.28 6.23 8.15
N PHE A 588 -26.86 7.50 8.23
CA PHE A 588 -25.45 7.91 8.38
C PHE A 588 -25.06 8.26 9.83
N ASP A 589 -25.94 8.08 10.78
CA ASP A 589 -25.76 8.49 12.19
C ASP A 589 -24.54 7.85 12.86
N PHE A 590 -24.20 6.62 12.47
CA PHE A 590 -23.01 5.96 13.00
C PHE A 590 -21.74 6.73 12.57
N LEU A 591 -21.60 7.06 11.30
CA LEU A 591 -20.43 7.78 10.79
C LEU A 591 -20.40 9.24 11.29
N ARG A 592 -21.55 9.92 11.30
CA ARG A 592 -21.64 11.29 11.81
C ARG A 592 -21.15 11.40 13.23
N ARG A 593 -21.58 10.49 14.10
CA ARG A 593 -21.12 10.44 15.51
C ARG A 593 -19.64 10.14 15.63
N SER A 594 -19.14 9.15 14.88
CA SER A 594 -17.74 8.74 14.99
C SER A 594 -16.75 9.81 14.51
N LEU A 595 -17.19 10.70 13.62
CA LEU A 595 -16.38 11.79 13.09
C LEU A 595 -16.72 13.17 13.72
N GLY A 596 -17.73 13.27 14.60
CA GLY A 596 -18.14 14.54 15.21
C GLY A 596 -18.81 15.51 14.22
N LEU A 597 -19.48 14.99 13.21
CA LEU A 597 -20.20 15.80 12.22
C LEU A 597 -21.61 16.14 12.75
N THR A 598 -21.67 17.20 13.53
CA THR A 598 -22.92 17.75 14.06
C THR A 598 -23.38 18.96 13.25
N ASP A 599 -24.69 19.25 13.30
CA ASP A 599 -25.25 20.39 12.55
C ASP A 599 -24.77 21.76 13.13
N ASP A 600 -24.14 21.76 14.31
CA ASP A 600 -23.50 22.94 14.89
C ASP A 600 -22.14 23.24 14.24
N VAL A 601 -21.51 22.22 13.60
CA VAL A 601 -20.19 22.34 12.97
C VAL A 601 -20.31 22.59 11.46
N PHE A 602 -21.20 21.84 10.82
CA PHE A 602 -21.49 21.94 9.40
C PHE A 602 -22.97 21.77 9.12
N ASP A 603 -23.47 22.43 8.07
CA ASP A 603 -24.72 22.01 7.41
C ASP A 603 -24.43 20.65 6.71
N VAL A 604 -25.03 19.57 7.20
CA VAL A 604 -24.72 18.20 6.78
C VAL A 604 -25.80 17.66 5.86
N GLU A 605 -25.50 17.59 4.58
CA GLU A 605 -26.33 16.88 3.59
C GLU A 605 -25.88 15.40 3.49
N SER A 606 -26.81 14.49 3.28
CA SER A 606 -26.50 13.07 3.05
C SER A 606 -27.35 12.49 1.93
N CYS A 607 -26.76 11.63 1.11
CA CYS A 607 -27.48 10.93 0.05
C CYS A 607 -26.94 9.52 -0.17
N VAL A 608 -27.84 8.62 -0.60
CA VAL A 608 -27.51 7.29 -1.08
C VAL A 608 -27.76 7.25 -2.57
N VAL A 609 -26.71 6.92 -3.33
CA VAL A 609 -26.77 6.79 -4.79
C VAL A 609 -26.82 5.31 -5.13
N GLU A 610 -27.89 4.91 -5.76
CA GLU A 610 -28.08 3.52 -6.16
C GLU A 610 -27.07 3.10 -7.22
N SER A 611 -26.60 1.86 -7.11
CA SER A 611 -25.72 1.25 -8.12
C SER A 611 -26.52 1.02 -9.43
N PRO A 612 -25.93 1.27 -10.60
CA PRO A 612 -26.56 1.00 -11.89
C PRO A 612 -26.64 -0.49 -12.24
N PHE A 613 -26.08 -1.35 -11.39
CA PHE A 613 -26.04 -2.79 -11.65
C PHE A 613 -27.38 -3.47 -11.33
N ALA A 614 -27.86 -4.31 -12.24
CA ALA A 614 -29.04 -5.15 -12.04
C ALA A 614 -28.71 -6.34 -11.13
N TYR A 615 -28.50 -6.09 -9.84
CA TYR A 615 -28.06 -7.11 -8.87
C TYR A 615 -28.97 -8.32 -8.81
N GLU A 616 -30.28 -8.16 -8.99
CA GLU A 616 -31.26 -9.28 -8.95
C GLU A 616 -30.96 -10.34 -10.00
N ASP A 617 -30.43 -9.93 -11.17
CA ASP A 617 -30.08 -10.82 -12.26
C ASP A 617 -28.62 -11.30 -12.18
N ARG A 618 -27.75 -10.56 -11.46
CA ARG A 618 -26.29 -10.73 -11.47
C ARG A 618 -25.73 -11.34 -10.19
N MET A 619 -26.49 -11.33 -9.11
CA MET A 619 -26.03 -11.83 -7.82
C MET A 619 -27.07 -12.77 -7.20
N ARG A 620 -26.57 -13.87 -6.64
CA ARG A 620 -27.37 -14.81 -5.86
C ARG A 620 -26.79 -14.92 -4.46
N VAL A 621 -27.60 -14.67 -3.43
CA VAL A 621 -27.16 -14.82 -2.03
C VAL A 621 -27.90 -16.00 -1.40
N VAL A 622 -27.14 -16.98 -0.92
CA VAL A 622 -27.67 -18.22 -0.34
C VAL A 622 -27.17 -18.47 1.08
N VAL A 623 -28.04 -19.00 1.93
CA VAL A 623 -27.72 -19.42 3.30
C VAL A 623 -27.97 -20.90 3.48
N PRO A 624 -26.93 -21.74 3.62
CA PRO A 624 -27.09 -23.17 3.89
C PRO A 624 -27.52 -23.38 5.34
N THR A 625 -28.74 -23.96 5.54
CA THR A 625 -29.27 -24.21 6.88
C THR A 625 -28.93 -25.60 7.42
N TYR A 626 -28.31 -26.44 6.61
CA TYR A 626 -27.89 -27.81 6.94
C TYR A 626 -26.47 -27.88 7.56
N LEU A 627 -25.68 -26.85 7.41
CA LEU A 627 -24.31 -26.83 7.96
C LEU A 627 -24.30 -26.86 9.50
N PRO A 628 -23.25 -27.38 10.13
CA PRO A 628 -23.08 -27.28 11.58
C PRO A 628 -23.14 -25.83 12.05
N ALA A 629 -23.62 -25.62 13.29
CA ALA A 629 -23.63 -24.29 13.89
C ALA A 629 -22.19 -23.77 14.06
N VAL A 630 -21.98 -22.45 13.82
CA VAL A 630 -20.64 -21.82 13.88
C VAL A 630 -19.95 -21.87 15.26
N ASP A 631 -20.70 -22.15 16.33
CA ASP A 631 -20.28 -22.34 17.73
C ASP A 631 -19.98 -23.81 18.03
N GLY A 632 -20.18 -24.73 17.07
CA GLY A 632 -19.88 -26.13 17.19
C GLY A 632 -18.38 -26.49 17.14
N SER A 633 -18.10 -27.79 17.08
CA SER A 633 -16.72 -28.28 16.90
C SER A 633 -16.07 -27.65 15.66
N THR A 634 -14.88 -27.08 15.82
CA THR A 634 -14.11 -26.50 14.70
C THR A 634 -13.88 -27.54 13.60
N GLU A 635 -13.68 -28.83 13.96
CA GLU A 635 -13.45 -29.91 13.03
C GLU A 635 -14.67 -30.19 12.16
N ALA A 636 -15.86 -30.35 12.79
CA ALA A 636 -17.10 -30.60 12.07
C ALA A 636 -17.46 -29.43 11.13
N VAL A 637 -17.22 -28.20 11.57
CA VAL A 637 -17.42 -27.01 10.73
C VAL A 637 -16.42 -27.00 9.56
N ALA A 638 -15.14 -27.33 9.81
CA ALA A 638 -14.11 -27.37 8.78
C ALA A 638 -14.39 -28.46 7.73
N ASP A 639 -14.79 -29.68 8.17
CA ASP A 639 -15.16 -30.78 7.26
C ASP A 639 -16.32 -30.37 6.33
N ALA A 640 -17.37 -29.78 6.91
CA ALA A 640 -18.54 -29.36 6.15
C ALA A 640 -18.24 -28.20 5.18
N LEU A 641 -17.41 -27.24 5.59
CA LEU A 641 -16.99 -26.12 4.73
C LEU A 641 -16.09 -26.61 3.61
N ALA A 642 -15.10 -27.48 3.89
CA ALA A 642 -14.20 -28.03 2.89
C ALA A 642 -14.97 -28.81 1.82
N SER A 643 -15.95 -29.66 2.22
CA SER A 643 -16.84 -30.35 1.29
C SER A 643 -17.59 -29.37 0.39
N LEU A 644 -18.23 -28.36 0.98
CA LEU A 644 -19.03 -27.38 0.24
C LEU A 644 -18.16 -26.58 -0.76
N VAL A 645 -17.01 -26.03 -0.33
CA VAL A 645 -16.19 -25.19 -1.21
C VAL A 645 -15.52 -26.02 -2.30
N SER A 646 -15.13 -27.27 -2.01
CA SER A 646 -14.59 -28.21 -3.00
C SER A 646 -15.62 -28.52 -4.08
N LYS A 647 -16.85 -28.85 -3.69
CA LYS A 647 -17.95 -29.13 -4.63
C LYS A 647 -18.30 -27.89 -5.46
N LEU A 648 -18.36 -26.70 -4.87
CA LEU A 648 -18.63 -25.48 -5.61
C LEU A 648 -17.52 -25.24 -6.66
N ALA A 649 -16.26 -25.33 -6.28
CA ALA A 649 -15.14 -25.12 -7.21
C ALA A 649 -15.18 -26.10 -8.39
N VAL A 650 -15.34 -27.39 -8.10
CA VAL A 650 -15.32 -28.46 -9.12
C VAL A 650 -16.54 -28.42 -10.02
N ARG A 651 -17.75 -28.31 -9.44
CA ARG A 651 -18.98 -28.38 -10.23
C ARG A 651 -19.30 -27.13 -11.03
N LEU A 652 -18.91 -25.95 -10.50
CA LEU A 652 -19.09 -24.71 -11.24
C LEU A 652 -17.95 -24.48 -12.25
N ASP A 653 -16.80 -25.15 -12.07
CA ASP A 653 -15.54 -24.89 -12.80
C ASP A 653 -15.16 -23.39 -12.79
N ARG A 654 -15.20 -22.77 -11.60
CA ARG A 654 -15.06 -21.33 -11.41
C ARG A 654 -14.15 -21.00 -10.26
N LYS A 655 -13.70 -19.74 -10.20
CA LYS A 655 -12.85 -19.20 -9.16
C LYS A 655 -13.67 -18.66 -7.99
N GLY A 656 -13.27 -19.02 -6.77
CA GLY A 656 -13.94 -18.62 -5.54
C GLY A 656 -13.01 -18.03 -4.48
N LEU A 657 -13.53 -17.04 -3.76
CA LEU A 657 -12.90 -16.48 -2.56
C LEU A 657 -13.64 -16.98 -1.31
N VAL A 658 -12.89 -17.52 -0.36
CA VAL A 658 -13.44 -17.96 0.93
C VAL A 658 -12.92 -17.06 2.04
N LEU A 659 -13.81 -16.29 2.65
CA LEU A 659 -13.49 -15.33 3.71
C LEU A 659 -13.66 -15.93 5.09
N PHE A 660 -12.58 -15.91 5.86
CA PHE A 660 -12.52 -16.41 7.23
C PHE A 660 -12.39 -15.27 8.24
N THR A 661 -12.86 -15.52 9.46
CA THR A 661 -12.65 -14.63 10.61
C THR A 661 -11.51 -15.10 11.53
N SER A 662 -10.88 -16.24 11.24
CA SER A 662 -9.74 -16.75 12.00
C SER A 662 -8.83 -17.63 11.15
N TYR A 663 -7.52 -17.53 11.38
CA TYR A 663 -6.52 -18.41 10.77
C TYR A 663 -6.72 -19.88 11.16
N ARG A 664 -7.16 -20.17 12.40
CA ARG A 664 -7.41 -21.53 12.86
C ARG A 664 -8.42 -22.27 11.97
N LEU A 665 -9.53 -21.62 11.63
CA LEU A 665 -10.54 -22.22 10.76
C LEU A 665 -10.04 -22.28 9.31
N LEU A 666 -9.32 -21.27 8.84
CA LEU A 666 -8.73 -21.26 7.50
C LEU A 666 -7.80 -22.46 7.31
N HIS A 667 -6.83 -22.68 8.22
CA HIS A 667 -5.90 -23.81 8.14
C HIS A 667 -6.64 -25.15 8.21
N ALA A 668 -7.61 -25.28 9.12
CA ALA A 668 -8.40 -26.50 9.25
C ALA A 668 -9.19 -26.86 7.99
N VAL A 669 -9.73 -25.86 7.29
CA VAL A 669 -10.43 -26.05 5.99
C VAL A 669 -9.42 -26.36 4.88
N HIS A 670 -8.32 -25.62 4.80
CA HIS A 670 -7.27 -25.83 3.80
C HIS A 670 -6.75 -27.28 3.78
N GLU A 671 -6.48 -27.85 4.96
CA GLU A 671 -6.00 -29.23 5.10
C GLU A 671 -7.02 -30.29 4.63
N ARG A 672 -8.30 -29.93 4.47
CA ARG A 672 -9.43 -30.81 4.16
C ARG A 672 -9.99 -30.62 2.76
N ILE A 673 -9.53 -29.61 2.00
CA ILE A 673 -9.95 -29.41 0.61
C ILE A 673 -9.50 -30.59 -0.24
N GLU A 674 -10.33 -31.02 -1.17
CA GLU A 674 -10.07 -32.16 -2.06
C GLU A 674 -8.78 -31.95 -2.86
N PRO A 675 -7.90 -32.96 -2.92
CA PRO A 675 -6.68 -32.90 -3.73
C PRO A 675 -7.02 -32.68 -5.21
N GLY A 676 -6.24 -31.78 -5.85
CA GLY A 676 -6.42 -31.46 -7.28
C GLY A 676 -7.16 -30.15 -7.55
N ILE A 677 -7.74 -29.52 -6.52
CA ILE A 677 -8.27 -28.16 -6.63
C ILE A 677 -7.12 -27.17 -6.38
N ALA A 678 -6.88 -26.27 -7.32
CA ALA A 678 -5.92 -25.17 -7.15
C ALA A 678 -6.34 -24.29 -5.98
N THR A 679 -5.63 -24.39 -4.86
CA THR A 679 -5.96 -23.67 -3.62
C THR A 679 -4.78 -22.85 -3.17
N LEU A 680 -5.03 -21.57 -2.90
CA LEU A 680 -4.05 -20.61 -2.37
C LEU A 680 -4.55 -20.07 -1.03
N ALA A 681 -3.77 -20.27 0.02
CA ALA A 681 -4.17 -19.94 1.39
C ALA A 681 -3.24 -18.89 2.02
N GLN A 682 -3.82 -17.86 2.59
CA GLN A 682 -3.09 -16.83 3.32
C GLN A 682 -2.35 -17.42 4.53
N GLY A 683 -1.05 -17.08 4.64
CA GLY A 683 -0.20 -17.57 5.73
C GLY A 683 0.37 -18.97 5.49
N VAL A 684 0.00 -19.63 4.37
CA VAL A 684 0.53 -20.94 3.95
C VAL A 684 1.33 -20.79 2.65
N ASP A 685 0.73 -20.23 1.60
CA ASP A 685 1.29 -20.23 0.25
C ASP A 685 2.02 -18.94 -0.13
N GLY A 686 2.12 -17.99 0.79
CA GLY A 686 2.88 -16.76 0.60
C GLY A 686 2.17 -15.47 1.04
N PRO A 687 2.79 -14.31 0.75
CA PRO A 687 2.21 -13.01 1.06
C PRO A 687 1.01 -12.71 0.14
N ARG A 688 0.09 -11.86 0.62
CA ARG A 688 -1.19 -11.52 -0.02
C ARG A 688 -1.05 -11.12 -1.50
N SER A 689 -0.10 -10.25 -1.82
CA SER A 689 0.11 -9.76 -3.19
C SER A 689 0.42 -10.89 -4.18
N LYS A 690 1.35 -11.79 -3.80
CA LYS A 690 1.71 -12.96 -4.62
C LYS A 690 0.56 -13.98 -4.73
N LEU A 691 -0.26 -14.11 -3.68
CA LEU A 691 -1.43 -14.98 -3.74
C LEU A 691 -2.45 -14.47 -4.76
N ILE A 692 -2.72 -13.16 -4.76
CA ILE A 692 -3.66 -12.54 -5.71
C ILE A 692 -3.14 -12.68 -7.15
N GLU A 693 -1.86 -12.42 -7.38
CA GLU A 693 -1.20 -12.56 -8.69
C GLU A 693 -1.31 -14.01 -9.20
N ARG A 694 -0.85 -14.98 -8.41
CA ARG A 694 -0.93 -16.41 -8.76
C ARG A 694 -2.37 -16.89 -8.97
N PHE A 695 -3.33 -16.36 -8.20
CA PHE A 695 -4.75 -16.69 -8.36
C PHE A 695 -5.31 -16.09 -9.66
N ARG A 696 -4.89 -14.89 -10.03
CA ARG A 696 -5.27 -14.24 -11.28
C ARG A 696 -4.74 -15.01 -12.49
N ASP A 697 -3.49 -15.44 -12.45
CA ASP A 697 -2.82 -16.17 -13.54
C ASP A 697 -3.27 -17.61 -13.68
N HIS A 698 -3.91 -18.17 -12.64
CA HIS A 698 -4.46 -19.53 -12.71
C HIS A 698 -5.67 -19.60 -13.65
N HIS A 699 -5.72 -20.61 -14.52
CA HIS A 699 -6.85 -20.88 -15.39
C HIS A 699 -7.67 -22.06 -14.86
N GLY A 700 -9.02 -21.95 -14.91
CA GLY A 700 -9.95 -22.95 -14.42
C GLY A 700 -10.35 -22.77 -12.95
N ALA A 701 -10.93 -23.83 -12.38
CA ALA A 701 -11.41 -23.81 -11.01
C ALA A 701 -10.31 -23.54 -10.00
N GLY A 702 -10.57 -22.66 -9.02
CA GLY A 702 -9.59 -22.31 -8.00
C GLY A 702 -10.20 -21.70 -6.74
N LEU A 703 -9.52 -21.86 -5.62
CA LEU A 703 -9.93 -21.34 -4.33
C LEU A 703 -8.85 -20.41 -3.75
N LEU A 704 -9.26 -19.21 -3.37
CA LEU A 704 -8.44 -18.27 -2.61
C LEU A 704 -9.00 -18.18 -1.18
N LEU A 705 -8.19 -18.57 -0.20
CA LEU A 705 -8.57 -18.58 1.22
C LEU A 705 -7.93 -17.39 1.93
N GLY A 706 -8.74 -16.47 2.47
CA GLY A 706 -8.23 -15.26 3.11
C GLY A 706 -8.93 -14.91 4.42
N THR A 707 -8.20 -14.19 5.28
CA THR A 707 -8.72 -13.62 6.52
C THR A 707 -8.95 -12.11 6.35
N GLU A 708 -8.84 -11.35 7.41
CA GLU A 708 -9.20 -9.92 7.50
C GLU A 708 -8.71 -9.05 6.34
N SER A 709 -7.47 -9.22 5.91
CA SER A 709 -6.89 -8.44 4.81
C SER A 709 -7.50 -8.72 3.43
N PHE A 710 -8.26 -9.81 3.28
CA PHE A 710 -8.97 -10.15 2.05
C PHE A 710 -10.42 -9.64 2.01
N TRP A 711 -10.97 -9.21 3.15
CA TRP A 711 -12.27 -8.53 3.18
C TRP A 711 -12.23 -7.18 2.47
N GLU A 712 -11.05 -6.56 2.42
CA GLU A 712 -10.83 -5.25 1.82
C GLU A 712 -9.65 -5.28 0.83
N GLY A 713 -9.71 -4.43 -0.21
CA GLY A 713 -8.58 -4.20 -1.12
C GLY A 713 -8.20 -5.37 -2.04
N VAL A 714 -9.07 -6.35 -2.28
CA VAL A 714 -8.92 -7.36 -3.33
C VAL A 714 -9.72 -6.90 -4.54
N ASP A 715 -9.08 -6.84 -5.70
CA ASP A 715 -9.68 -6.48 -6.97
C ASP A 715 -9.52 -7.66 -7.94
N LEU A 716 -10.61 -8.40 -8.16
CA LEU A 716 -10.68 -9.59 -9.01
C LEU A 716 -11.94 -9.48 -9.87
N PRO A 717 -11.90 -8.76 -11.01
CA PRO A 717 -13.06 -8.54 -11.86
C PRO A 717 -13.39 -9.75 -12.74
N GLY A 718 -14.66 -9.86 -13.15
CA GLY A 718 -15.12 -10.85 -14.12
C GLY A 718 -14.87 -12.29 -13.69
N ALA A 719 -14.37 -13.09 -14.59
CA ALA A 719 -14.08 -14.51 -14.34
C ALA A 719 -12.94 -14.75 -13.31
N GLU A 720 -12.29 -13.71 -12.78
CA GLU A 720 -11.31 -13.85 -11.73
C GLU A 720 -11.95 -14.15 -10.36
N LEU A 721 -13.26 -13.82 -10.17
CA LEU A 721 -14.01 -14.13 -8.96
C LEU A 721 -15.50 -14.25 -9.25
N GLU A 722 -16.06 -15.46 -9.18
CA GLU A 722 -17.46 -15.72 -9.50
C GLU A 722 -18.25 -16.30 -8.33
N PHE A 723 -17.62 -16.82 -7.29
CA PHE A 723 -18.32 -17.12 -6.05
C PHE A 723 -17.56 -16.69 -4.80
N LEU A 724 -18.32 -16.29 -3.79
CA LEU A 724 -17.80 -15.81 -2.51
C LEU A 724 -18.42 -16.63 -1.38
N VAL A 725 -17.60 -17.19 -0.51
CA VAL A 725 -18.06 -17.88 0.70
C VAL A 725 -17.66 -17.10 1.94
N VAL A 726 -18.63 -16.67 2.72
CA VAL A 726 -18.43 -16.02 4.02
C VAL A 726 -18.64 -17.03 5.12
N THR A 727 -17.59 -17.46 5.77
CA THR A 727 -17.64 -18.58 6.74
C THR A 727 -18.29 -18.21 8.08
N ARG A 728 -18.14 -16.95 8.50
CA ARG A 728 -18.79 -16.39 9.70
C ARG A 728 -19.13 -14.92 9.48
N LEU A 729 -20.18 -14.43 10.14
CA LEU A 729 -20.45 -12.99 10.19
C LEU A 729 -19.25 -12.26 10.79
N PRO A 730 -18.74 -11.18 10.16
CA PRO A 730 -17.50 -10.53 10.49
C PRO A 730 -17.62 -9.60 11.70
N PHE A 731 -18.15 -10.12 12.82
CA PHE A 731 -18.15 -9.37 14.06
C PHE A 731 -16.71 -9.08 14.50
N PRO A 732 -16.44 -7.87 14.97
CA PRO A 732 -15.14 -7.55 15.54
C PRO A 732 -14.87 -8.42 16.77
N VAL A 733 -13.58 -8.61 17.07
CA VAL A 733 -13.13 -9.49 18.17
C VAL A 733 -13.49 -8.85 19.52
N PRO A 734 -14.33 -9.48 20.37
CA PRO A 734 -14.77 -8.88 21.61
C PRO A 734 -13.65 -8.60 22.63
N THR A 735 -12.52 -9.29 22.50
CA THR A 735 -11.33 -9.13 23.34
C THR A 735 -10.35 -8.08 22.82
N ASP A 736 -10.66 -7.43 21.70
CA ASP A 736 -9.91 -6.27 21.23
C ASP A 736 -10.03 -5.14 22.28
N PRO A 737 -8.90 -4.61 22.81
CA PRO A 737 -8.95 -3.64 23.90
C PRO A 737 -9.63 -2.32 23.51
N ILE A 738 -9.49 -1.89 22.26
CA ILE A 738 -10.14 -0.67 21.76
C ILE A 738 -11.65 -0.89 21.67
N LEU A 739 -12.07 -2.03 21.13
CA LEU A 739 -13.48 -2.36 21.02
C LEU A 739 -14.14 -2.57 22.39
N ALA A 740 -13.45 -3.25 23.31
CA ALA A 740 -13.92 -3.46 24.67
C ALA A 740 -14.11 -2.11 25.40
N ALA A 741 -13.15 -1.19 25.27
CA ALA A 741 -13.22 0.14 25.87
C ALA A 741 -14.33 1.01 25.23
N LEU A 742 -14.49 0.97 23.90
CA LEU A 742 -15.60 1.62 23.20
C LEU A 742 -16.94 1.05 23.63
N GLY A 743 -17.04 -0.27 23.77
CA GLY A 743 -18.25 -0.93 24.26
C GLY A 743 -18.62 -0.52 25.69
N ALA A 744 -17.62 -0.44 26.59
CA ALA A 744 -17.82 0.05 27.94
C ALA A 744 -18.31 1.51 27.98
N ARG A 745 -17.75 2.38 27.12
CA ARG A 745 -18.18 3.77 26.98
C ARG A 745 -19.63 3.87 26.49
N VAL A 746 -20.00 3.13 25.42
CA VAL A 746 -21.38 3.08 24.90
C VAL A 746 -22.35 2.62 25.98
N ALA A 747 -21.97 1.62 26.79
CA ALA A 747 -22.77 1.13 27.91
C ALA A 747 -22.91 2.17 29.03
N ALA A 748 -21.85 2.95 29.31
CA ALA A 748 -21.90 4.05 30.29
C ALA A 748 -22.84 5.19 29.85
N GLU A 749 -23.02 5.38 28.53
CA GLU A 749 -24.01 6.31 27.94
C GLU A 749 -25.45 5.74 27.99
N GLY A 750 -25.67 4.57 28.58
CA GLY A 750 -26.99 3.90 28.66
C GLY A 750 -27.43 3.25 27.33
N ARG A 751 -26.52 3.02 26.41
CA ARG A 751 -26.73 2.44 25.08
C ARG A 751 -26.25 0.99 25.02
N ASP A 752 -26.64 0.25 24.01
CA ASP A 752 -26.27 -1.14 23.84
C ASP A 752 -25.04 -1.28 22.92
N ALA A 753 -23.91 -1.72 23.49
CA ALA A 753 -22.65 -1.87 22.78
C ALA A 753 -22.73 -2.88 21.59
N PHE A 754 -23.60 -3.88 21.65
CA PHE A 754 -23.78 -4.80 20.56
C PHE A 754 -24.53 -4.14 19.39
N PHE A 755 -25.67 -3.49 19.68
CA PHE A 755 -26.52 -2.89 18.64
C PHE A 755 -25.97 -1.58 18.09
N ASP A 756 -25.26 -0.79 18.90
CA ASP A 756 -24.79 0.54 18.54
C ASP A 756 -23.33 0.58 18.06
N LEU A 757 -22.56 -0.49 18.28
CA LEU A 757 -21.14 -0.56 17.87
C LEU A 757 -20.83 -1.83 17.07
N SER A 758 -20.97 -3.03 17.68
CA SER A 758 -20.48 -4.27 17.07
C SER A 758 -21.27 -4.69 15.83
N LEU A 759 -22.58 -4.55 15.86
CA LEU A 759 -23.47 -4.92 14.75
C LEU A 759 -23.32 -3.98 13.54
N PRO A 760 -23.30 -2.65 13.66
CA PRO A 760 -23.02 -1.75 12.56
C PRO A 760 -21.67 -2.04 11.87
N LEU A 761 -20.60 -2.24 12.64
CA LEU A 761 -19.29 -2.58 12.09
C LEU A 761 -19.31 -3.90 11.30
N ALA A 762 -20.00 -4.92 11.83
CA ALA A 762 -20.12 -6.21 11.16
C ALA A 762 -20.95 -6.11 9.87
N VAL A 763 -22.03 -5.33 9.86
CA VAL A 763 -22.87 -5.09 8.67
C VAL A 763 -22.05 -4.39 7.57
N LEU A 764 -21.35 -3.31 7.91
CA LEU A 764 -20.50 -2.60 6.95
C LEU A 764 -19.42 -3.51 6.37
N LYS A 765 -18.76 -4.30 7.22
CA LYS A 765 -17.71 -5.23 6.77
C LYS A 765 -18.27 -6.35 5.87
N LEU A 766 -19.46 -6.88 6.16
CA LEU A 766 -20.12 -7.85 5.28
C LEU A 766 -20.43 -7.23 3.90
N ARG A 767 -21.02 -6.04 3.86
CA ARG A 767 -21.31 -5.32 2.61
C ARG A 767 -20.06 -5.09 1.77
N GLN A 768 -18.94 -4.72 2.40
CA GLN A 768 -17.65 -4.56 1.72
C GLN A 768 -17.17 -5.87 1.10
N GLY A 769 -17.27 -6.98 1.84
CA GLY A 769 -16.93 -8.31 1.33
C GLY A 769 -17.78 -8.73 0.14
N VAL A 770 -19.11 -8.60 0.25
CA VAL A 770 -20.07 -8.94 -0.81
C VAL A 770 -19.91 -8.05 -2.05
N GLY A 771 -19.62 -6.77 -1.84
CA GLY A 771 -19.37 -5.79 -2.92
C GLY A 771 -18.12 -6.08 -3.77
N ARG A 772 -17.32 -7.12 -3.42
CA ARG A 772 -16.19 -7.58 -4.25
C ARG A 772 -16.62 -8.41 -5.45
N LEU A 773 -17.79 -9.01 -5.39
CA LEU A 773 -18.23 -9.98 -6.38
C LEU A 773 -18.72 -9.33 -7.69
N ILE A 774 -19.35 -8.17 -7.62
CA ILE A 774 -19.88 -7.45 -8.78
C ILE A 774 -19.17 -6.12 -8.92
N ARG A 775 -18.32 -5.97 -9.94
CA ARG A 775 -17.50 -4.82 -10.25
C ARG A 775 -17.87 -4.13 -11.55
N THR A 776 -18.34 -4.92 -12.52
CA THR A 776 -18.76 -4.46 -13.84
C THR A 776 -20.20 -4.88 -14.11
N GLN A 777 -20.80 -4.35 -15.17
CA GLN A 777 -22.15 -4.72 -15.59
C GLN A 777 -22.24 -6.17 -16.09
N GLU A 778 -21.12 -6.78 -16.44
CA GLU A 778 -21.06 -8.15 -16.97
C GLU A 778 -20.80 -9.20 -15.88
N ASP A 779 -20.37 -8.78 -14.69
CA ASP A 779 -20.04 -9.69 -13.61
C ASP A 779 -21.29 -10.43 -13.10
N HIS A 780 -21.09 -11.68 -12.75
CA HIS A 780 -22.11 -12.54 -12.16
C HIS A 780 -21.51 -13.31 -10.99
N GLY A 781 -22.27 -13.52 -9.94
CA GLY A 781 -21.71 -14.26 -8.83
C GLY A 781 -22.67 -14.78 -7.79
N VAL A 782 -22.22 -15.82 -7.08
CA VAL A 782 -22.96 -16.46 -5.99
C VAL A 782 -22.26 -16.17 -4.67
N VAL A 783 -23.00 -15.63 -3.70
CA VAL A 783 -22.54 -15.43 -2.31
C VAL A 783 -23.14 -16.52 -1.43
N VAL A 784 -22.30 -17.24 -0.71
CA VAL A 784 -22.72 -18.24 0.28
C VAL A 784 -22.42 -17.74 1.68
N LEU A 785 -23.44 -17.42 2.45
CA LEU A 785 -23.31 -17.02 3.86
C LEU A 785 -23.54 -18.25 4.74
N THR A 786 -22.46 -18.87 5.24
CA THR A 786 -22.57 -20.12 5.99
C THR A 786 -22.99 -19.93 7.44
N ASP A 787 -22.96 -18.69 7.94
CA ASP A 787 -23.39 -18.37 9.30
C ASP A 787 -24.92 -18.23 9.41
N GLN A 788 -25.55 -19.26 9.92
CA GLN A 788 -27.02 -19.31 10.04
C GLN A 788 -27.61 -18.25 10.98
N ARG A 789 -26.79 -17.55 11.79
CA ARG A 789 -27.24 -16.46 12.65
C ARG A 789 -27.90 -15.33 11.83
N VAL A 790 -27.50 -15.17 10.55
CA VAL A 790 -28.09 -14.19 9.64
C VAL A 790 -29.59 -14.39 9.40
N VAL A 791 -30.11 -15.64 9.47
CA VAL A 791 -31.54 -15.97 9.30
C VAL A 791 -32.23 -16.43 10.59
N ARG A 792 -31.45 -16.85 11.61
CA ARG A 792 -31.99 -17.39 12.87
C ARG A 792 -32.09 -16.37 14.02
N ARG A 793 -31.30 -15.30 13.98
CA ARG A 793 -31.28 -14.29 15.04
C ARG A 793 -32.05 -13.03 14.62
N SER A 794 -32.68 -12.35 15.55
CA SER A 794 -33.45 -11.13 15.28
C SER A 794 -32.58 -10.00 14.64
N TYR A 795 -31.35 -9.87 15.07
CA TYR A 795 -30.40 -8.90 14.49
C TYR A 795 -29.95 -9.26 13.06
N GLY A 796 -30.12 -10.52 12.64
CA GLY A 796 -29.74 -11.00 11.30
C GLY A 796 -30.47 -10.25 10.20
N ARG A 797 -31.68 -9.74 10.48
CA ARG A 797 -32.41 -8.92 9.52
C ARG A 797 -31.65 -7.68 9.07
N ARG A 798 -30.86 -7.05 9.94
CA ARG A 798 -30.02 -5.88 9.55
C ARG A 798 -28.95 -6.25 8.52
N PHE A 799 -28.43 -7.48 8.57
CA PHE A 799 -27.52 -7.97 7.53
C PHE A 799 -28.29 -8.21 6.22
N VAL A 800 -29.43 -8.89 6.27
CA VAL A 800 -30.25 -9.19 5.08
C VAL A 800 -30.70 -7.90 4.39
N ASP A 801 -31.27 -6.97 5.16
CA ASP A 801 -31.75 -5.67 4.64
C ASP A 801 -30.63 -4.78 4.07
N SER A 802 -29.35 -5.07 4.41
CA SER A 802 -28.18 -4.34 3.90
C SER A 802 -27.61 -4.92 2.60
N LEU A 803 -28.07 -6.10 2.17
CA LEU A 803 -27.60 -6.75 0.95
C LEU A 803 -28.41 -6.27 -0.27
N PRO A 804 -27.77 -6.23 -1.47
CA PRO A 804 -28.44 -5.71 -2.67
C PRO A 804 -29.52 -6.63 -3.25
N VAL A 805 -29.58 -7.90 -2.79
CA VAL A 805 -30.55 -8.90 -3.27
C VAL A 805 -31.11 -9.73 -2.12
N PRO A 806 -32.31 -10.28 -2.27
CA PRO A 806 -32.90 -11.16 -1.26
C PRO A 806 -32.05 -12.40 -0.98
N VAL A 807 -32.05 -12.82 0.28
CA VAL A 807 -31.36 -14.02 0.74
C VAL A 807 -32.26 -15.24 0.61
N VAL A 808 -31.72 -16.32 0.04
CA VAL A 808 -32.41 -17.60 -0.11
C VAL A 808 -31.80 -18.65 0.80
N THR A 809 -32.65 -19.40 1.52
CA THR A 809 -32.17 -20.49 2.38
C THR A 809 -32.19 -21.84 1.63
N MET A 810 -31.12 -22.64 1.85
CA MET A 810 -30.97 -23.96 1.27
C MET A 810 -30.89 -25.02 2.36
N SER A 811 -31.64 -26.11 2.21
CA SER A 811 -31.77 -27.19 3.20
C SER A 811 -30.79 -28.36 2.96
N GLY A 812 -30.16 -28.41 1.80
CA GLY A 812 -29.20 -29.44 1.40
C GLY A 812 -28.08 -28.92 0.52
N GLU A 813 -26.92 -29.59 0.55
CA GLU A 813 -25.76 -29.25 -0.22
C GLU A 813 -25.98 -29.35 -1.74
N GLU A 814 -26.61 -30.44 -2.19
CA GLU A 814 -26.94 -30.63 -3.61
C GLU A 814 -27.98 -29.61 -4.12
N GLU A 815 -28.88 -29.17 -3.25
CA GLU A 815 -29.83 -28.11 -3.56
C GLU A 815 -29.10 -26.78 -3.83
N LEU A 816 -28.12 -26.43 -2.97
CA LEU A 816 -27.31 -25.22 -3.08
C LEU A 816 -26.44 -25.23 -4.34
N VAL A 817 -25.69 -26.32 -4.57
CA VAL A 817 -24.81 -26.45 -5.73
C VAL A 817 -25.61 -26.43 -7.02
N GLY A 818 -26.73 -27.15 -7.06
CA GLY A 818 -27.64 -27.15 -8.22
C GLY A 818 -28.33 -25.81 -8.48
N ASP A 819 -28.57 -24.99 -7.44
CA ASP A 819 -29.10 -23.64 -7.60
C ASP A 819 -28.03 -22.72 -8.20
N ALA A 820 -26.79 -22.81 -7.72
CA ALA A 820 -25.67 -22.09 -8.26
C ALA A 820 -25.37 -22.43 -9.74
N GLU A 821 -25.41 -23.73 -10.10
CA GLU A 821 -25.27 -24.17 -11.49
C GLU A 821 -26.37 -23.59 -12.40
N ARG A 822 -27.61 -23.59 -11.93
CA ARG A 822 -28.74 -23.00 -12.69
C ARG A 822 -28.59 -21.49 -12.84
N PHE A 823 -28.09 -20.83 -11.81
CA PHE A 823 -27.85 -19.39 -11.85
C PHE A 823 -26.81 -19.04 -12.94
N PHE A 824 -25.67 -19.70 -12.96
CA PHE A 824 -24.63 -19.49 -13.99
C PHE A 824 -25.02 -20.02 -15.37
N GLY A 825 -25.90 -21.02 -15.47
CA GLY A 825 -26.41 -21.52 -16.74
C GLY A 825 -27.44 -20.60 -17.41
N ARG A 826 -27.94 -19.57 -16.69
CA ARG A 826 -28.82 -18.52 -17.24
C ARG A 826 -28.04 -17.26 -17.63
N ALA A 827 -26.85 -17.08 -17.11
CA ALA A 827 -25.93 -16.00 -17.42
C ALA A 827 -25.07 -16.35 -18.63
#